data_2464c2ae52e9765e3f659b56397a899c
#
_entry.id   2464c2ae52e9765e3f659b56397a899c
#
_cell.length_a   1.000
_cell.length_b   1.000
_cell.length_c   1.000
_cell.angle_alpha   90.00
_cell.angle_beta   90.00
_cell.angle_gamma   90.00
#
_symmetry.space_group_name_H-M   'P 1'
#
loop_
_entity.id
_entity.type
_entity.pdbx_description
1 polymer ?
#
loop_
_entity_poly.entity_id
_entity_poly.type
_entity_poly.pdbx_seq_one_letter_code
_entity_poly.pdbx_strand_id
1 'polypeptide(L)'
;MSDAPADTHDVIRVRGARENNLKNVDVDVPKRRLTVFTGVSGSGKSSLVFGTIAAESQRLINDTYPTFVQQFMGQPSRPDVDALENLSATIRVDQERMAPNARSTVGTATDVHAMLRVLFSRLGQPHVGSSQAFSFNVPSLSGAGAVEFAVGSRKGQKERRSFEITGGMCPDCEGLGQVSDIDVAELVDESKSLNEGAIRVPGYTADGWMVRIYAESGFFDGDTPVRDFTAEERRVFLYGEQTKVRIANTNMTYEGLVPKVTKSMLQKDREGLQPHIRAFVDRAVTFVACPACGGTRLNEGARSSRIGGVNIADAAAMQITDLAAWVRSIDDPSVAPLIGGLRDTLDAFVHIGLGYLSLDRASGTLSGGEAQRTKMIRHLGSSLTDITYVFDEPTAGLHPHDVQRMNDTLRQLRDKGNTVLVVEHKPEVIEIADHVVDLGPRAGRAGGAIQYEGDVSGLRASDTLTGRFLDHRARLKPAVRERTGAIPIRGAAQHNLKNVDVDVPLGVLTVVTGVAGSGKSSLIHGNLPEVDDVVVVDQSPIKGSRRSSPATYTGVLDAVRAAFAKANGVKPALFSANSEGACVACKGLGVIVTELGFQSTVETLCELCEGSGFADAVLEYTLDGKNIAEVLAMSVDEASAFLTRGPAVAVLGRLVDVGLGYITLGQSLNTLSGGERQRLKLAISMAKKGAVYVLDEPTTGLHLADVDTLLALLDSLVDAGNTVVVIEHHQAVMAHADWIIDLGPGAGRDGGTVVFEGTPAALVAAASTLTGEHLARYVGA
;
A
#
# COMPACT_ATOMS: atom_id res chain seq x y z
N MET A 1 8.96 -40.22 39.95
CA MET A 1 8.46 -39.56 38.74
C MET A 1 9.17 -38.23 38.71
N SER A 2 10.08 -38.00 37.80
CA SER A 2 10.77 -36.72 37.69
C SER A 2 9.78 -35.69 37.21
N ASP A 3 9.61 -34.60 37.95
CA ASP A 3 8.91 -33.39 37.52
C ASP A 3 9.70 -32.73 36.38
N ALA A 4 9.65 -33.35 35.18
CA ALA A 4 10.08 -32.65 33.98
C ALA A 4 9.08 -31.52 33.74
N PRO A 5 9.53 -30.30 33.54
CA PRO A 5 8.62 -29.17 33.25
C PRO A 5 7.74 -29.52 32.03
N ALA A 6 6.46 -29.20 32.12
CA ALA A 6 5.47 -29.51 31.10
C ALA A 6 5.78 -28.90 29.72
N ASP A 7 6.63 -27.88 29.66
CA ASP A 7 7.10 -27.24 28.42
C ASP A 7 8.59 -27.51 28.16
N THR A 8 8.86 -28.61 27.45
CA THR A 8 10.22 -28.96 26.95
C THR A 8 10.38 -28.58 25.46
N HIS A 9 9.43 -27.82 24.89
CA HIS A 9 9.40 -27.52 23.47
C HIS A 9 10.13 -26.18 23.19
N ASP A 10 11.45 -26.21 23.18
CA ASP A 10 12.29 -25.01 22.98
C ASP A 10 12.46 -24.62 21.52
N VAL A 11 11.97 -25.42 20.56
CA VAL A 11 12.10 -25.17 19.12
C VAL A 11 10.78 -25.40 18.39
N ILE A 12 10.51 -24.58 17.39
CA ILE A 12 9.53 -24.86 16.32
C ILE A 12 10.27 -25.74 15.32
N ARG A 13 9.75 -26.96 15.11
CA ARG A 13 10.40 -27.92 14.22
C ARG A 13 9.67 -28.00 12.89
N VAL A 14 10.38 -27.72 11.80
CA VAL A 14 9.90 -27.84 10.42
C VAL A 14 10.63 -28.99 9.76
N ARG A 15 9.89 -29.89 9.10
CA ARG A 15 10.47 -31.03 8.36
C ARG A 15 9.82 -31.13 6.99
N GLY A 16 10.65 -31.20 5.97
CA GLY A 16 10.22 -31.44 4.60
C GLY A 16 9.38 -30.32 3.99
N ALA A 17 9.65 -29.05 4.27
CA ALA A 17 8.90 -27.93 3.69
C ALA A 17 9.21 -27.77 2.18
N ARG A 18 8.12 -27.78 1.36
CA ARG A 18 8.18 -27.72 -0.11
C ARG A 18 7.31 -26.62 -0.71
N GLU A 19 6.83 -25.69 0.13
CA GLU A 19 5.96 -24.60 -0.33
C GLU A 19 6.69 -23.71 -1.36
N ASN A 20 6.07 -23.46 -2.52
CA ASN A 20 6.60 -22.68 -3.65
C ASN A 20 7.95 -23.24 -4.16
N ASN A 21 9.06 -22.53 -3.86
CA ASN A 21 10.40 -22.88 -4.34
C ASN A 21 11.26 -23.60 -3.28
N LEU A 22 10.71 -23.93 -2.11
CA LEU A 22 11.44 -24.65 -1.06
C LEU A 22 11.79 -26.08 -1.49
N LYS A 23 13.02 -26.49 -1.18
CA LYS A 23 13.59 -27.78 -1.57
C LYS A 23 13.65 -28.74 -0.39
N ASN A 24 12.51 -29.22 0.08
CA ASN A 24 12.42 -30.17 1.19
C ASN A 24 13.22 -29.69 2.42
N VAL A 25 12.88 -28.49 2.89
CA VAL A 25 13.65 -27.80 3.94
C VAL A 25 13.33 -28.34 5.32
N ASP A 26 14.38 -28.67 6.05
CA ASP A 26 14.35 -29.00 7.49
C ASP A 26 15.01 -27.86 8.27
N VAL A 27 14.37 -27.37 9.35
CA VAL A 27 14.91 -26.33 10.22
C VAL A 27 14.33 -26.43 11.63
N ASP A 28 15.15 -26.13 12.64
CA ASP A 28 14.77 -26.01 14.04
C ASP A 28 14.87 -24.56 14.50
N VAL A 29 13.73 -23.87 14.61
CA VAL A 29 13.68 -22.44 14.95
C VAL A 29 13.52 -22.28 16.46
N PRO A 30 14.49 -21.68 17.18
CA PRO A 30 14.42 -21.57 18.64
C PRO A 30 13.28 -20.66 19.07
N LYS A 31 12.50 -21.12 20.07
CA LYS A 31 11.42 -20.35 20.67
C LYS A 31 11.94 -19.33 21.68
N ARG A 32 11.17 -18.26 21.90
CA ARG A 32 11.51 -17.17 22.83
C ARG A 32 12.83 -16.48 22.48
N ARG A 33 13.16 -16.49 21.18
CA ARG A 33 14.33 -15.85 20.59
C ARG A 33 13.94 -14.98 19.39
N LEU A 34 14.83 -14.10 19.03
CA LEU A 34 14.75 -13.34 17.79
C LEU A 34 15.49 -14.09 16.68
N THR A 35 14.75 -14.69 15.75
CA THR A 35 15.32 -15.37 14.59
C THR A 35 15.14 -14.51 13.34
N VAL A 36 16.23 -14.23 12.64
CA VAL A 36 16.21 -13.50 11.37
C VAL A 36 16.39 -14.49 10.21
N PHE A 37 15.43 -14.46 9.28
CA PHE A 37 15.48 -15.18 8.01
C PHE A 37 16.01 -14.24 6.94
N THR A 38 17.17 -14.54 6.39
CA THR A 38 17.85 -13.72 5.40
C THR A 38 18.19 -14.50 4.14
N GLY A 39 18.85 -13.88 3.17
CA GLY A 39 19.19 -14.47 1.87
C GLY A 39 18.67 -13.64 0.70
N VAL A 40 19.05 -13.98 -0.52
CA VAL A 40 18.71 -13.23 -1.73
C VAL A 40 17.19 -13.09 -1.94
N SER A 41 16.77 -12.03 -2.64
CA SER A 41 15.36 -11.85 -2.99
C SER A 41 14.86 -13.07 -3.79
N GLY A 42 13.66 -13.59 -3.48
CA GLY A 42 13.13 -14.80 -4.14
C GLY A 42 13.77 -16.13 -3.71
N SER A 43 14.59 -16.18 -2.63
CA SER A 43 15.22 -17.43 -2.15
C SER A 43 14.29 -18.37 -1.37
N GLY A 44 13.05 -17.96 -1.06
CA GLY A 44 12.07 -18.80 -0.34
C GLY A 44 11.83 -18.42 1.12
N LYS A 45 12.39 -17.32 1.63
CA LYS A 45 12.20 -16.84 3.01
C LYS A 45 10.73 -16.71 3.39
N SER A 46 9.98 -15.94 2.62
CA SER A 46 8.55 -15.72 2.87
C SER A 46 7.73 -17.00 2.69
N SER A 47 8.15 -17.92 1.81
CA SER A 47 7.53 -19.25 1.66
C SER A 47 7.69 -20.08 2.92
N LEU A 48 8.87 -20.05 3.56
CA LEU A 48 9.13 -20.79 4.80
C LEU A 48 8.41 -20.14 5.99
N VAL A 49 8.55 -18.83 6.17
CA VAL A 49 8.07 -18.12 7.37
C VAL A 49 6.56 -17.86 7.29
N PHE A 50 6.07 -17.26 6.21
CA PHE A 50 4.65 -16.88 6.04
C PHE A 50 3.83 -18.02 5.42
N GLY A 51 4.34 -18.66 4.37
CA GLY A 51 3.64 -19.71 3.63
C GLY A 51 3.57 -21.04 4.39
N THR A 52 4.55 -21.33 5.26
CA THR A 52 4.62 -22.60 5.99
C THR A 52 4.32 -22.41 7.48
N ILE A 53 5.18 -21.73 8.25
CA ILE A 53 5.06 -21.64 9.71
C ILE A 53 3.81 -20.84 10.12
N ALA A 54 3.66 -19.61 9.61
CA ALA A 54 2.54 -18.76 10.00
C ALA A 54 1.20 -19.26 9.43
N ALA A 55 1.19 -19.81 8.21
CA ALA A 55 -0.02 -20.34 7.58
C ALA A 55 -0.58 -21.54 8.36
N GLU A 56 0.26 -22.49 8.75
CA GLU A 56 -0.19 -23.66 9.51
C GLU A 56 -0.64 -23.29 10.92
N SER A 57 0.09 -22.41 11.62
CA SER A 57 -0.35 -21.90 12.91
C SER A 57 -1.73 -21.23 12.82
N GLN A 58 -1.96 -20.39 11.81
CA GLN A 58 -3.26 -19.75 11.60
C GLN A 58 -4.36 -20.76 11.28
N ARG A 59 -4.06 -21.78 10.45
CA ARG A 59 -5.00 -22.86 10.14
C ARG A 59 -5.41 -23.62 11.40
N LEU A 60 -4.44 -24.02 12.24
CA LEU A 60 -4.70 -24.73 13.49
C LEU A 60 -5.51 -23.88 14.47
N ILE A 61 -5.25 -22.56 14.56
CA ILE A 61 -6.06 -21.65 15.39
C ILE A 61 -7.48 -21.58 14.84
N ASN A 62 -7.66 -21.44 13.52
CA ASN A 62 -8.97 -21.38 12.90
C ASN A 62 -9.80 -22.65 13.18
N ASP A 63 -9.16 -23.83 13.22
CA ASP A 63 -9.81 -25.10 13.54
C ASP A 63 -10.38 -25.15 14.98
N THR A 64 -9.90 -24.28 15.89
CA THR A 64 -10.42 -24.22 17.28
C THR A 64 -11.73 -23.44 17.40
N TYR A 65 -12.10 -22.65 16.40
CA TYR A 65 -13.34 -21.88 16.43
C TYR A 65 -14.56 -22.72 16.03
N PRO A 66 -15.79 -22.37 16.49
CA PRO A 66 -17.01 -23.00 16.01
C PRO A 66 -17.15 -22.90 14.49
N THR A 67 -17.69 -23.93 13.83
CA THR A 67 -17.84 -24.00 12.36
C THR A 67 -18.51 -22.75 11.77
N PHE A 68 -19.47 -22.15 12.47
CA PHE A 68 -20.12 -20.92 12.06
C PHE A 68 -19.11 -19.75 11.96
N VAL A 69 -18.16 -19.64 12.91
CA VAL A 69 -17.14 -18.58 12.89
C VAL A 69 -16.10 -18.85 11.80
N GLN A 70 -15.70 -20.14 11.63
CA GLN A 70 -14.77 -20.54 10.58
C GLN A 70 -15.25 -20.14 9.18
N GLN A 71 -16.58 -20.12 8.95
CA GLN A 71 -17.18 -19.69 7.68
C GLN A 71 -16.90 -18.23 7.32
N PHE A 72 -16.62 -17.37 8.30
CA PHE A 72 -16.30 -15.94 8.08
C PHE A 72 -14.80 -15.65 8.12
N MET A 73 -13.97 -16.65 8.43
CA MET A 73 -12.51 -16.52 8.48
C MET A 73 -11.90 -17.10 7.21
N GLY A 74 -10.94 -16.38 6.63
CA GLY A 74 -10.15 -16.93 5.52
C GLY A 74 -9.44 -18.19 6.00
N GLN A 75 -9.64 -19.31 5.30
CA GLN A 75 -8.94 -20.56 5.61
C GLN A 75 -7.69 -20.63 4.72
N PRO A 76 -6.47 -20.48 5.28
CA PRO A 76 -5.26 -20.78 4.54
C PRO A 76 -5.25 -22.28 4.16
N SER A 77 -4.80 -22.58 2.95
CA SER A 77 -4.54 -23.97 2.55
C SER A 77 -3.48 -24.58 3.46
N ARG A 78 -3.56 -25.89 3.68
CA ARG A 78 -2.50 -26.61 4.38
C ARG A 78 -1.21 -26.49 3.57
N PRO A 79 -0.09 -26.03 4.17
CA PRO A 79 1.17 -25.93 3.47
C PRO A 79 1.73 -27.32 3.10
N ASP A 80 2.51 -27.37 2.03
CA ASP A 80 3.23 -28.60 1.63
C ASP A 80 4.46 -28.79 2.51
N VAL A 81 4.27 -29.57 3.58
CA VAL A 81 5.26 -29.87 4.61
C VAL A 81 4.97 -31.24 5.23
N ASP A 82 6.02 -32.01 5.53
CA ASP A 82 5.85 -33.34 6.13
C ASP A 82 5.43 -33.25 7.61
N ALA A 83 6.08 -32.39 8.39
CA ALA A 83 5.74 -32.16 9.78
C ALA A 83 6.06 -30.73 10.23
N LEU A 84 5.16 -30.17 11.07
CA LEU A 84 5.34 -28.93 11.81
C LEU A 84 4.97 -29.18 13.26
N GLU A 85 5.94 -29.03 14.18
CA GLU A 85 5.77 -29.32 15.57
C GLU A 85 6.04 -28.11 16.47
N ASN A 86 5.40 -28.08 17.63
CA ASN A 86 5.59 -27.07 18.67
C ASN A 86 5.23 -25.62 18.27
N LEU A 87 4.30 -25.47 17.35
CA LEU A 87 3.80 -24.15 16.97
C LEU A 87 3.09 -23.47 18.15
N SER A 88 3.34 -22.19 18.34
CA SER A 88 2.52 -21.30 19.17
C SER A 88 1.60 -20.45 18.30
N ALA A 89 0.63 -19.77 18.92
CA ALA A 89 -0.23 -18.84 18.22
C ALA A 89 0.60 -17.78 17.51
N THR A 90 0.33 -17.57 16.22
CA THR A 90 1.13 -16.68 15.38
C THR A 90 0.37 -15.38 15.05
N ILE A 91 1.06 -14.26 15.21
CA ILE A 91 0.60 -12.93 14.79
C ILE A 91 1.45 -12.47 13.60
N ARG A 92 0.80 -12.28 12.45
CA ARG A 92 1.44 -11.80 11.22
C ARG A 92 1.43 -10.27 11.19
N VAL A 93 2.58 -9.68 10.96
CA VAL A 93 2.79 -8.25 10.78
C VAL A 93 3.44 -8.00 9.42
N ASP A 94 2.62 -8.03 8.38
CA ASP A 94 3.03 -7.86 6.99
C ASP A 94 2.86 -6.40 6.53
N GLN A 95 3.41 -6.10 5.35
CA GLN A 95 3.32 -4.79 4.69
C GLN A 95 2.01 -4.58 3.92
N GLU A 96 1.05 -5.51 3.99
CA GLU A 96 -0.22 -5.31 3.31
C GLU A 96 -0.89 -4.04 3.82
N ARG A 97 -1.30 -3.19 2.87
CA ARG A 97 -2.06 -1.98 3.20
C ARG A 97 -3.33 -2.37 3.92
N MET A 98 -3.70 -1.60 4.92
CA MET A 98 -5.01 -1.76 5.55
C MET A 98 -6.09 -1.61 4.49
N ALA A 99 -7.09 -2.50 4.52
CA ALA A 99 -8.18 -2.48 3.56
C ALA A 99 -8.77 -1.06 3.44
N PRO A 100 -9.01 -0.56 2.22
CA PRO A 100 -9.54 0.78 2.01
C PRO A 100 -10.99 0.86 2.48
N ASN A 101 -11.18 1.11 3.76
CA ASN A 101 -12.47 1.44 4.34
C ASN A 101 -12.49 2.95 4.58
N ALA A 102 -13.41 3.65 3.91
CA ALA A 102 -13.54 5.10 4.00
C ALA A 102 -13.76 5.64 5.44
N ARG A 103 -14.24 4.77 6.35
CA ARG A 103 -14.45 5.09 7.77
C ARG A 103 -13.31 4.59 8.68
N SER A 104 -12.28 3.94 8.15
CA SER A 104 -11.15 3.47 8.93
C SER A 104 -10.09 4.56 9.07
N THR A 105 -9.68 4.83 10.31
CA THR A 105 -8.62 5.80 10.64
C THR A 105 -7.55 5.12 11.50
N VAL A 106 -6.39 5.76 11.66
CA VAL A 106 -5.34 5.31 12.59
C VAL A 106 -5.93 5.06 13.98
N GLY A 107 -6.74 5.98 14.50
CA GLY A 107 -7.36 5.86 15.82
C GLY A 107 -8.35 4.70 15.95
N THR A 108 -9.09 4.35 14.88
CA THR A 108 -10.01 3.19 14.91
C THR A 108 -9.26 1.87 14.70
N ALA A 109 -8.19 1.89 13.90
CA ALA A 109 -7.37 0.72 13.64
C ALA A 109 -6.56 0.26 14.86
N THR A 110 -6.28 1.16 15.81
CA THR A 110 -5.49 0.90 17.01
C THR A 110 -6.28 0.94 18.31
N ASP A 111 -7.61 1.06 18.22
CA ASP A 111 -8.55 1.18 19.35
C ASP A 111 -8.38 2.46 20.24
N VAL A 112 -7.41 3.31 19.93
CA VAL A 112 -7.18 4.59 20.67
C VAL A 112 -8.43 5.48 20.60
N HIS A 113 -9.09 5.54 19.45
CA HIS A 113 -10.34 6.31 19.32
C HIS A 113 -11.46 5.78 20.23
N ALA A 114 -11.51 4.45 20.49
CA ALA A 114 -12.45 3.88 21.44
C ALA A 114 -12.19 4.35 22.87
N MET A 115 -10.91 4.41 23.29
CA MET A 115 -10.52 4.95 24.60
C MET A 115 -10.83 6.45 24.73
N LEU A 116 -10.56 7.25 23.68
CA LEU A 116 -10.93 8.69 23.67
C LEU A 116 -12.44 8.88 23.80
N ARG A 117 -13.26 8.09 23.10
CA ARG A 117 -14.73 8.15 23.22
C ARG A 117 -15.21 7.91 24.67
N VAL A 118 -14.61 6.93 25.35
CA VAL A 118 -14.91 6.68 26.77
C VAL A 118 -14.45 7.87 27.62
N LEU A 119 -13.28 8.42 27.40
CA LEU A 119 -12.74 9.58 28.11
C LEU A 119 -13.68 10.80 27.99
N PHE A 120 -14.10 11.15 26.76
CA PHE A 120 -15.01 12.27 26.52
C PHE A 120 -16.42 12.00 27.07
N SER A 121 -16.91 10.77 27.08
CA SER A 121 -18.18 10.44 27.71
C SER A 121 -18.19 10.59 29.23
N ARG A 122 -17.01 10.58 29.87
CA ARG A 122 -16.84 10.71 31.32
C ARG A 122 -16.56 12.14 31.74
N LEU A 123 -15.64 12.81 31.06
CA LEU A 123 -15.12 14.12 31.47
C LEU A 123 -15.62 15.27 30.59
N GLY A 124 -16.15 15.01 29.41
CA GLY A 124 -16.55 16.04 28.44
C GLY A 124 -17.68 16.93 28.96
N GLN A 125 -17.53 18.24 28.77
CA GLN A 125 -18.54 19.25 29.12
C GLN A 125 -18.90 20.10 27.89
N PRO A 126 -20.18 20.26 27.55
CA PRO A 126 -21.36 19.66 28.18
C PRO A 126 -21.39 18.15 28.01
N HIS A 127 -22.05 17.43 28.90
CA HIS A 127 -22.25 15.99 28.75
C HIS A 127 -23.28 15.70 27.65
N VAL A 128 -22.89 14.94 26.62
CA VAL A 128 -23.72 14.68 25.46
C VAL A 128 -24.21 13.23 25.34
N GLY A 129 -23.78 12.35 26.24
CA GLY A 129 -24.21 10.95 26.29
C GLY A 129 -23.08 9.94 26.48
N SER A 130 -23.35 8.69 26.13
CA SER A 130 -22.40 7.58 26.23
C SER A 130 -21.28 7.72 25.20
N SER A 131 -20.31 6.79 25.24
CA SER A 131 -19.23 6.74 24.25
C SER A 131 -19.70 6.62 22.79
N GLN A 132 -20.95 6.19 22.55
CA GLN A 132 -21.57 6.16 21.22
C GLN A 132 -21.83 7.57 20.69
N ALA A 133 -22.13 8.55 21.54
CA ALA A 133 -22.32 9.93 21.15
C ALA A 133 -21.07 10.59 20.57
N PHE A 134 -19.90 9.96 20.71
CA PHE A 134 -18.60 10.38 20.16
C PHE A 134 -18.11 9.49 19.03
N SER A 135 -18.96 8.57 18.50
CA SER A 135 -18.62 7.66 17.43
C SER A 135 -19.13 8.17 16.10
N PHE A 136 -18.25 8.45 15.17
CA PHE A 136 -18.62 8.81 13.79
C PHE A 136 -19.18 7.63 12.96
N ASN A 137 -19.21 6.40 13.53
CA ASN A 137 -19.80 5.22 12.92
C ASN A 137 -21.20 4.91 13.44
N VAL A 138 -21.71 5.66 14.41
CA VAL A 138 -23.01 5.45 15.02
C VAL A 138 -23.93 6.64 14.72
N PRO A 139 -25.02 6.45 13.95
CA PRO A 139 -25.99 7.51 13.70
C PRO A 139 -26.83 7.80 14.95
N SER A 140 -27.35 9.01 15.06
CA SER A 140 -28.41 9.31 16.02
C SER A 140 -29.74 8.78 15.48
N LEU A 141 -30.41 7.96 16.26
CA LEU A 141 -31.67 7.32 15.89
C LEU A 141 -32.71 7.54 16.99
N SER A 142 -33.93 7.91 16.61
CA SER A 142 -35.08 7.92 17.51
C SER A 142 -36.17 7.05 16.92
N GLY A 143 -36.82 6.29 17.77
CA GLY A 143 -37.92 5.43 17.37
C GLY A 143 -38.93 5.25 18.48
N ALA A 144 -40.17 5.00 18.12
CA ALA A 144 -41.24 4.67 19.07
C ALA A 144 -41.98 3.43 18.53
N GLY A 145 -42.19 2.47 19.41
CA GLY A 145 -42.89 1.24 19.06
C GLY A 145 -43.70 0.67 20.23
N ALA A 146 -44.72 -0.13 19.95
CA ALA A 146 -45.42 -0.89 20.95
C ALA A 146 -44.65 -2.20 21.23
N VAL A 147 -44.22 -2.40 22.46
CA VAL A 147 -43.61 -3.65 22.94
C VAL A 147 -44.68 -4.46 23.62
N GLU A 148 -44.92 -5.69 23.18
CA GLU A 148 -45.84 -6.63 23.82
C GLU A 148 -45.05 -7.58 24.74
N PHE A 149 -45.46 -7.67 25.99
CA PHE A 149 -44.79 -8.54 26.95
C PHE A 149 -45.17 -10.00 26.69
N ALA A 150 -44.19 -10.83 26.37
CA ALA A 150 -44.37 -12.24 26.05
C ALA A 150 -44.51 -13.14 27.29
N VAL A 151 -44.01 -12.71 28.47
CA VAL A 151 -43.94 -13.55 29.69
C VAL A 151 -44.24 -12.71 30.94
N GLY A 152 -44.73 -13.36 32.01
CA GLY A 152 -44.97 -12.75 33.32
C GLY A 152 -46.36 -12.18 33.51
N SER A 153 -46.56 -11.46 34.61
CA SER A 153 -47.87 -10.86 34.99
C SER A 153 -48.41 -9.78 34.02
N ARG A 154 -47.58 -9.34 33.07
CA ARG A 154 -47.94 -8.36 32.02
C ARG A 154 -48.07 -8.98 30.60
N LYS A 155 -48.13 -10.31 30.51
CA LYS A 155 -48.28 -11.00 29.22
C LYS A 155 -49.45 -10.45 28.42
N GLY A 156 -49.22 -10.06 27.17
CA GLY A 156 -50.21 -9.48 26.27
C GLY A 156 -50.49 -7.99 26.45
N GLN A 157 -49.87 -7.34 27.44
CA GLN A 157 -49.96 -5.87 27.56
C GLN A 157 -49.01 -5.21 26.54
N LYS A 158 -49.53 -4.19 25.84
CA LYS A 158 -48.73 -3.37 24.91
C LYS A 158 -48.36 -2.07 25.59
N GLU A 159 -47.05 -1.85 25.75
CA GLU A 159 -46.50 -0.61 26.26
C GLU A 159 -45.82 0.15 25.13
N ARG A 160 -46.16 1.41 24.91
CA ARG A 160 -45.51 2.24 23.92
C ARG A 160 -44.17 2.74 24.51
N ARG A 161 -43.08 2.27 23.94
CA ARG A 161 -41.73 2.69 24.34
C ARG A 161 -41.11 3.50 23.21
N SER A 162 -40.53 4.63 23.59
CA SER A 162 -39.61 5.37 22.73
C SER A 162 -38.20 5.03 23.11
N PHE A 163 -37.32 4.93 22.14
CA PHE A 163 -35.89 4.85 22.36
C PHE A 163 -35.21 5.96 21.56
N GLU A 164 -34.16 6.45 22.12
CA GLU A 164 -33.26 7.41 21.50
C GLU A 164 -31.81 6.91 21.65
N ILE A 165 -31.11 6.78 20.53
CA ILE A 165 -29.69 6.49 20.49
C ILE A 165 -29.01 7.76 20.02
N THR A 166 -28.25 8.38 20.91
CA THR A 166 -27.42 9.53 20.55
C THR A 166 -26.11 9.02 19.98
N GLY A 167 -25.95 9.08 18.66
CA GLY A 167 -24.72 8.77 17.96
C GLY A 167 -23.92 10.03 17.64
N GLY A 168 -22.64 9.88 17.38
CA GLY A 168 -21.74 11.01 17.05
C GLY A 168 -21.58 11.24 15.55
N MET A 169 -22.20 10.44 14.68
CA MET A 169 -22.03 10.51 13.24
C MET A 169 -22.59 11.81 12.65
N CYS A 170 -21.83 12.47 11.80
CA CYS A 170 -22.32 13.59 11.01
C CYS A 170 -23.40 13.08 10.02
N PRO A 171 -24.62 13.62 10.01
CA PRO A 171 -25.69 13.15 9.13
C PRO A 171 -25.42 13.45 7.65
N ASP A 172 -24.73 14.53 7.31
CA ASP A 172 -24.52 14.99 5.93
C ASP A 172 -23.52 14.14 5.17
N CYS A 173 -22.40 13.73 5.81
CA CYS A 173 -21.39 12.86 5.22
C CYS A 173 -21.43 11.43 5.74
N GLU A 174 -22.41 11.08 6.57
CA GLU A 174 -22.55 9.75 7.17
C GLU A 174 -21.25 9.22 7.79
N GLY A 175 -20.49 10.08 8.44
CA GLY A 175 -19.22 9.74 9.09
C GLY A 175 -18.03 9.56 8.13
N LEU A 176 -18.15 9.93 6.86
CA LEU A 176 -17.06 9.87 5.90
C LEU A 176 -16.09 11.05 6.05
N GLY A 177 -16.55 12.20 6.57
CA GLY A 177 -15.76 13.43 6.70
C GLY A 177 -15.60 14.21 5.40
N GLN A 178 -16.02 13.64 4.29
CA GLN A 178 -15.96 14.25 2.96
C GLN A 178 -17.26 13.97 2.22
N VAL A 179 -17.58 14.82 1.28
CA VAL A 179 -18.70 14.67 0.35
C VAL A 179 -18.16 14.70 -1.07
N SER A 180 -18.84 13.99 -1.96
CA SER A 180 -18.52 14.09 -3.38
C SER A 180 -18.99 15.43 -3.91
N ASP A 181 -18.10 16.14 -4.56
CA ASP A 181 -18.38 17.36 -5.32
C ASP A 181 -18.03 17.13 -6.79
N ILE A 182 -18.52 17.97 -7.64
CA ILE A 182 -18.27 17.88 -9.07
C ILE A 182 -17.37 19.02 -9.47
N ASP A 183 -16.23 18.68 -10.08
CA ASP A 183 -15.39 19.68 -10.73
C ASP A 183 -16.09 20.22 -12.00
N VAL A 184 -16.60 21.43 -11.89
CA VAL A 184 -17.30 22.10 -13.00
C VAL A 184 -16.38 22.28 -14.21
N ALA A 185 -15.06 22.45 -14.04
CA ALA A 185 -14.11 22.58 -15.12
C ALA A 185 -14.00 21.28 -15.96
N GLU A 186 -14.24 20.12 -15.37
CA GLU A 186 -14.33 18.85 -16.10
C GLU A 186 -15.68 18.69 -16.85
N LEU A 187 -16.73 19.39 -16.41
CA LEU A 187 -18.04 19.36 -17.08
C LEU A 187 -18.14 20.33 -18.23
N VAL A 188 -17.49 21.50 -18.14
CA VAL A 188 -17.73 22.64 -19.04
C VAL A 188 -16.44 23.28 -19.49
N ASP A 189 -16.32 23.50 -20.79
CA ASP A 189 -15.31 24.37 -21.39
C ASP A 189 -15.88 25.79 -21.49
N GLU A 190 -15.56 26.62 -20.51
CA GLU A 190 -16.11 27.97 -20.41
C GLU A 190 -15.71 28.91 -21.56
N SER A 191 -14.66 28.54 -22.32
CA SER A 191 -14.21 29.32 -23.48
C SER A 191 -15.13 29.17 -24.69
N LYS A 192 -16.05 28.18 -24.68
CA LYS A 192 -16.96 27.85 -25.77
C LYS A 192 -18.40 28.16 -25.41
N SER A 193 -19.20 28.37 -26.47
CA SER A 193 -20.67 28.41 -26.36
C SER A 193 -21.27 26.99 -26.32
N LEU A 194 -22.53 26.84 -25.93
CA LEU A 194 -23.24 25.57 -25.93
C LEU A 194 -23.27 24.95 -27.34
N ASN A 195 -23.49 25.74 -28.36
CA ASN A 195 -23.53 25.30 -29.74
C ASN A 195 -22.15 24.92 -30.28
N GLU A 196 -21.05 25.46 -29.72
CA GLU A 196 -19.66 25.05 -30.00
C GLU A 196 -19.21 23.87 -29.19
N GLY A 197 -20.04 23.29 -28.32
CA GLY A 197 -19.72 22.13 -27.55
C GLY A 197 -19.01 22.44 -26.22
N ALA A 198 -19.49 23.44 -25.49
CA ALA A 198 -19.00 23.76 -24.14
C ALA A 198 -19.14 22.59 -23.16
N ILE A 199 -20.16 21.72 -23.33
CA ILE A 199 -20.39 20.60 -22.40
C ILE A 199 -19.48 19.43 -22.74
N ARG A 200 -18.58 19.07 -21.81
CA ARG A 200 -17.58 17.98 -21.95
C ARG A 200 -18.07 16.61 -21.47
N VAL A 201 -19.34 16.52 -21.03
CA VAL A 201 -19.92 15.29 -20.48
C VAL A 201 -20.12 14.25 -21.60
N PRO A 202 -19.73 12.97 -21.39
CA PRO A 202 -19.95 11.91 -22.38
C PRO A 202 -21.43 11.80 -22.78
N GLY A 203 -21.68 11.79 -24.10
CA GLY A 203 -23.02 11.76 -24.68
C GLY A 203 -23.66 13.13 -24.91
N TYR A 204 -22.97 14.24 -24.58
CA TYR A 204 -23.39 15.61 -24.88
C TYR A 204 -22.58 16.14 -26.07
N THR A 205 -23.02 15.87 -27.27
CA THR A 205 -22.41 16.43 -28.50
C THR A 205 -23.05 17.77 -28.86
N ALA A 206 -22.32 18.68 -29.47
CA ALA A 206 -22.79 20.04 -29.80
C ALA A 206 -24.16 20.06 -30.52
N ASP A 207 -24.35 19.20 -31.53
CA ASP A 207 -25.59 19.03 -32.27
C ASP A 207 -26.58 18.02 -31.61
N GLY A 208 -26.21 17.50 -30.44
CA GLY A 208 -26.93 16.44 -29.76
C GLY A 208 -28.19 16.94 -29.07
N TRP A 209 -29.22 16.08 -29.02
CA TRP A 209 -30.48 16.37 -28.36
C TRP A 209 -30.31 16.84 -26.91
N MET A 210 -29.34 16.31 -26.20
CA MET A 210 -29.07 16.67 -24.79
C MET A 210 -28.58 18.12 -24.67
N VAL A 211 -27.74 18.59 -25.58
CA VAL A 211 -27.23 19.98 -25.58
C VAL A 211 -28.32 20.96 -25.99
N ARG A 212 -29.20 20.58 -26.93
CA ARG A 212 -30.31 21.41 -27.35
C ARG A 212 -31.28 21.75 -26.21
N ILE A 213 -31.42 20.88 -25.20
CA ILE A 213 -32.25 21.16 -24.01
C ILE A 213 -31.73 22.42 -23.28
N TYR A 214 -30.42 22.65 -23.31
CA TYR A 214 -29.79 23.84 -22.73
C TYR A 214 -29.79 25.01 -23.71
N ALA A 215 -29.28 24.81 -24.89
CA ALA A 215 -29.11 25.88 -25.89
C ALA A 215 -30.45 26.52 -26.33
N GLU A 216 -31.52 25.74 -26.44
CA GLU A 216 -32.87 26.20 -26.85
C GLU A 216 -33.84 26.42 -25.67
N SER A 217 -33.35 26.39 -24.40
CA SER A 217 -34.16 26.54 -23.20
C SER A 217 -34.82 27.90 -23.04
N GLY A 218 -34.21 28.91 -23.62
CA GLY A 218 -34.65 30.32 -23.47
C GLY A 218 -34.17 30.97 -22.16
N PHE A 219 -33.33 30.27 -21.34
CA PHE A 219 -32.76 30.84 -20.12
C PHE A 219 -31.48 31.63 -20.40
N PHE A 220 -30.77 31.33 -21.50
CA PHE A 220 -29.52 31.95 -21.94
C PHE A 220 -29.37 31.78 -23.43
N ASP A 221 -28.47 32.56 -24.04
CA ASP A 221 -28.15 32.46 -25.46
C ASP A 221 -27.14 31.31 -25.70
N GLY A 222 -27.54 30.32 -26.53
CA GLY A 222 -26.73 29.15 -26.85
C GLY A 222 -25.44 29.44 -27.62
N ASP A 223 -25.31 30.63 -28.21
CA ASP A 223 -24.13 31.07 -28.96
C ASP A 223 -23.15 31.91 -28.13
N THR A 224 -23.55 32.32 -26.93
CA THR A 224 -22.68 33.05 -25.99
C THR A 224 -21.72 32.06 -25.26
N PRO A 225 -20.39 32.35 -25.21
CA PRO A 225 -19.47 31.55 -24.41
C PRO A 225 -19.86 31.50 -22.93
N VAL A 226 -19.76 30.32 -22.30
CA VAL A 226 -20.23 30.12 -20.92
C VAL A 226 -19.53 31.04 -19.90
N ARG A 227 -18.29 31.45 -20.15
CA ARG A 227 -17.57 32.43 -19.31
C ARG A 227 -18.26 33.81 -19.28
N ASP A 228 -19.02 34.14 -20.33
CA ASP A 228 -19.68 35.43 -20.49
C ASP A 228 -21.14 35.43 -19.99
N PHE A 229 -21.60 34.28 -19.45
CA PHE A 229 -22.90 34.15 -18.77
C PHE A 229 -22.95 35.05 -17.54
N THR A 230 -24.08 35.69 -17.31
CA THR A 230 -24.34 36.37 -16.04
C THR A 230 -24.32 35.35 -14.86
N ALA A 231 -24.13 35.86 -13.65
CA ALA A 231 -24.14 35.00 -12.46
C ALA A 231 -25.43 34.17 -12.34
N GLU A 232 -26.57 34.75 -12.74
CA GLU A 232 -27.87 34.04 -12.70
C GLU A 232 -27.99 32.99 -13.82
N GLU A 233 -27.59 33.30 -15.05
CA GLU A 233 -27.53 32.37 -16.18
C GLU A 233 -26.62 31.18 -15.84
N ARG A 234 -25.42 31.47 -15.30
CA ARG A 234 -24.49 30.44 -14.85
C ARG A 234 -25.09 29.57 -13.75
N ARG A 235 -25.78 30.16 -12.77
CA ARG A 235 -26.47 29.44 -11.70
C ARG A 235 -27.55 28.53 -12.26
N VAL A 236 -28.40 29.04 -13.18
CA VAL A 236 -29.46 28.28 -13.83
C VAL A 236 -28.85 27.17 -14.69
N PHE A 237 -27.80 27.44 -15.46
CA PHE A 237 -27.12 26.43 -16.30
C PHE A 237 -26.57 25.26 -15.46
N LEU A 238 -25.88 25.57 -14.38
CA LEU A 238 -25.22 24.55 -13.57
C LEU A 238 -26.16 23.87 -12.56
N TYR A 239 -27.05 24.61 -11.91
CA TYR A 239 -27.83 24.16 -10.74
C TYR A 239 -29.34 24.42 -10.85
N GLY A 240 -29.83 24.80 -12.01
CA GLY A 240 -31.26 25.15 -12.19
C GLY A 240 -32.21 24.01 -11.79
N GLU A 241 -33.31 24.37 -11.13
CA GLU A 241 -34.35 23.42 -10.73
C GLU A 241 -35.08 22.83 -11.94
N GLN A 242 -35.72 21.67 -11.73
CA GLN A 242 -36.49 21.03 -12.78
C GLN A 242 -37.63 21.90 -13.22
N THR A 243 -37.58 22.32 -14.48
CA THR A 243 -38.61 23.22 -15.11
C THR A 243 -38.99 22.67 -16.48
N LYS A 244 -40.26 22.78 -16.82
CA LYS A 244 -40.73 22.39 -18.16
C LYS A 244 -40.46 23.49 -19.18
N VAL A 245 -39.72 23.14 -20.23
CA VAL A 245 -39.38 23.98 -21.36
C VAL A 245 -39.95 23.38 -22.65
N ARG A 246 -40.21 24.22 -23.63
CA ARG A 246 -40.72 23.78 -24.93
C ARG A 246 -39.62 23.93 -25.98
N ILE A 247 -39.14 22.80 -26.49
CA ILE A 247 -38.08 22.74 -27.48
C ILE A 247 -38.62 22.06 -28.73
N ALA A 248 -38.48 22.70 -29.89
CA ALA A 248 -38.96 22.18 -31.17
C ALA A 248 -40.41 21.59 -31.11
N ASN A 249 -41.32 22.31 -30.45
CA ASN A 249 -42.72 21.88 -30.22
C ASN A 249 -42.93 20.68 -29.25
N THR A 250 -41.90 20.22 -28.56
CA THR A 250 -41.96 19.13 -27.58
C THR A 250 -41.76 19.69 -26.17
N ASN A 251 -42.58 19.25 -25.21
CA ASN A 251 -42.39 19.59 -23.80
C ASN A 251 -41.28 18.73 -23.20
N MET A 252 -40.18 19.39 -22.79
CA MET A 252 -39.03 18.76 -22.17
C MET A 252 -38.90 19.20 -20.71
N THR A 253 -38.16 18.43 -19.93
CA THR A 253 -37.81 18.82 -18.58
C THR A 253 -36.37 19.31 -18.60
N TYR A 254 -36.21 20.61 -18.38
CA TYR A 254 -34.92 21.23 -18.08
C TYR A 254 -34.50 20.89 -16.64
N GLU A 255 -33.23 20.68 -16.43
CA GLU A 255 -32.58 20.52 -15.11
C GLU A 255 -31.14 20.97 -15.27
N GLY A 256 -30.57 21.64 -14.28
CA GLY A 256 -29.19 22.09 -14.30
C GLY A 256 -28.21 20.95 -14.56
N LEU A 257 -27.05 21.26 -15.18
CA LEU A 257 -26.10 20.27 -15.64
C LEU A 257 -25.56 19.39 -14.49
N VAL A 258 -25.22 19.97 -13.34
CA VAL A 258 -24.69 19.27 -12.17
C VAL A 258 -25.71 18.25 -11.60
N PRO A 259 -26.96 18.62 -11.25
CA PRO A 259 -27.97 17.66 -10.82
C PRO A 259 -28.24 16.55 -11.85
N LYS A 260 -28.23 16.91 -13.13
CA LYS A 260 -28.47 15.96 -14.23
C LYS A 260 -27.38 14.91 -14.32
N VAL A 261 -26.10 15.32 -14.27
CA VAL A 261 -24.93 14.42 -14.30
C VAL A 261 -24.90 13.56 -13.04
N THR A 262 -25.17 14.14 -11.87
CA THR A 262 -25.25 13.41 -10.60
C THR A 262 -26.23 12.25 -10.70
N LYS A 263 -27.47 12.49 -11.12
CA LYS A 263 -28.50 11.44 -11.26
C LYS A 263 -28.17 10.40 -12.34
N SER A 264 -27.63 10.85 -13.48
CA SER A 264 -27.47 9.98 -14.65
C SER A 264 -26.19 9.12 -14.57
N MET A 265 -25.15 9.57 -13.87
CA MET A 265 -23.84 8.93 -13.87
C MET A 265 -23.32 8.60 -12.46
N LEU A 266 -23.44 9.52 -11.48
CA LEU A 266 -22.79 9.34 -10.18
C LEU A 266 -23.59 8.46 -9.21
N GLN A 267 -24.92 8.44 -9.33
CA GLN A 267 -25.80 7.58 -8.50
C GLN A 267 -25.93 6.16 -9.05
N LYS A 268 -25.33 5.84 -10.18
CA LYS A 268 -25.32 4.50 -10.76
C LYS A 268 -24.16 3.68 -10.21
N ASP A 269 -24.37 2.35 -10.14
CA ASP A 269 -23.32 1.42 -9.78
C ASP A 269 -22.12 1.59 -10.74
N ARG A 270 -20.96 1.87 -10.17
CA ARG A 270 -19.71 2.15 -10.89
C ARG A 270 -19.29 0.99 -11.77
N GLU A 271 -19.56 -0.26 -11.35
CA GLU A 271 -19.20 -1.45 -12.12
C GLU A 271 -20.04 -1.62 -13.38
N GLY A 272 -21.28 -1.11 -13.38
CA GLY A 272 -22.19 -1.11 -14.52
C GLY A 272 -21.94 0.01 -15.55
N LEU A 273 -21.03 0.95 -15.28
CA LEU A 273 -20.72 2.04 -16.22
C LEU A 273 -19.78 1.59 -17.33
N GLN A 274 -20.03 2.10 -18.55
CA GLN A 274 -19.11 1.89 -19.68
C GLN A 274 -17.73 2.50 -19.38
N PRO A 275 -16.62 1.94 -19.90
CA PRO A 275 -15.25 2.36 -19.54
C PRO A 275 -14.97 3.85 -19.72
N HIS A 276 -15.45 4.47 -20.80
CA HIS A 276 -15.25 5.90 -21.05
C HIS A 276 -16.06 6.81 -20.10
N ILE A 277 -17.27 6.36 -19.69
CA ILE A 277 -18.07 7.09 -18.69
C ILE A 277 -17.42 6.97 -17.32
N ARG A 278 -16.91 5.79 -16.96
CA ARG A 278 -16.16 5.58 -15.72
C ARG A 278 -14.93 6.48 -15.65
N ALA A 279 -14.13 6.54 -16.72
CA ALA A 279 -12.97 7.41 -16.79
C ALA A 279 -13.32 8.89 -16.66
N PHE A 280 -14.48 9.32 -17.17
CA PHE A 280 -14.99 10.67 -16.99
C PHE A 280 -15.40 10.93 -15.53
N VAL A 281 -16.18 10.03 -14.93
CA VAL A 281 -16.60 10.12 -13.51
C VAL A 281 -15.37 10.20 -12.59
N ASP A 282 -14.33 9.41 -12.86
CA ASP A 282 -13.09 9.40 -12.07
C ASP A 282 -12.33 10.73 -12.12
N ARG A 283 -12.50 11.54 -13.18
CA ARG A 283 -11.92 12.88 -13.27
C ARG A 283 -12.85 13.97 -12.72
N ALA A 284 -14.14 13.87 -13.02
CA ALA A 284 -15.13 14.91 -12.71
C ALA A 284 -15.57 14.90 -11.23
N VAL A 285 -15.37 13.79 -10.50
CA VAL A 285 -15.74 13.69 -9.08
C VAL A 285 -14.54 14.03 -8.22
N THR A 286 -14.65 15.12 -7.48
CA THR A 286 -13.72 15.49 -6.43
C THR A 286 -14.34 15.21 -5.06
N PHE A 287 -13.48 14.94 -4.07
CA PHE A 287 -13.92 14.79 -2.69
C PHE A 287 -13.46 16.00 -1.89
N VAL A 288 -14.41 16.75 -1.36
CA VAL A 288 -14.15 17.92 -0.52
C VAL A 288 -14.50 17.63 0.93
N ALA A 289 -13.85 18.33 1.86
CA ALA A 289 -14.23 18.22 3.26
C ALA A 289 -15.70 18.57 3.46
N CYS A 290 -16.42 17.72 4.20
CA CYS A 290 -17.86 17.95 4.44
C CYS A 290 -18.07 19.32 5.09
N PRO A 291 -18.86 20.23 4.50
CA PRO A 291 -19.04 21.60 5.01
C PRO A 291 -19.74 21.61 6.38
N ALA A 292 -20.61 20.66 6.69
CA ALA A 292 -21.33 20.58 7.95
C ALA A 292 -20.44 20.21 9.13
N CYS A 293 -19.51 19.26 8.93
CA CYS A 293 -18.62 18.84 10.00
C CYS A 293 -17.17 19.34 9.85
N GLY A 294 -16.84 20.06 8.78
CA GLY A 294 -15.46 20.51 8.51
C GLY A 294 -14.44 19.36 8.37
N GLY A 295 -14.88 18.19 7.87
CA GLY A 295 -14.02 17.02 7.73
C GLY A 295 -13.90 16.14 8.98
N THR A 296 -14.43 16.56 10.14
CA THR A 296 -14.27 15.86 11.43
C THR A 296 -15.06 14.56 11.54
N ARG A 297 -16.00 14.27 10.62
CA ARG A 297 -16.89 13.09 10.62
C ARG A 297 -17.95 13.09 11.71
N LEU A 298 -17.89 14.04 12.65
CA LEU A 298 -18.70 14.11 13.87
C LEU A 298 -19.78 15.17 13.74
N ASN A 299 -20.93 14.91 14.36
CA ASN A 299 -22.01 15.87 14.50
C ASN A 299 -21.64 17.01 15.49
N GLU A 300 -22.48 18.05 15.54
CA GLU A 300 -22.26 19.22 16.39
C GLU A 300 -22.25 18.86 17.89
N GLY A 301 -23.13 17.93 18.31
CA GLY A 301 -23.20 17.48 19.71
C GLY A 301 -21.85 16.92 20.19
N ALA A 302 -21.26 15.98 19.42
CA ALA A 302 -19.96 15.41 19.76
C ALA A 302 -18.84 16.47 19.79
N ARG A 303 -18.90 17.46 18.86
CA ARG A 303 -17.90 18.54 18.77
C ARG A 303 -18.06 19.63 19.82
N SER A 304 -19.24 19.79 20.40
CA SER A 304 -19.50 20.78 21.45
C SER A 304 -18.90 20.37 22.79
N SER A 305 -18.78 19.06 23.06
CA SER A 305 -18.25 18.52 24.32
C SER A 305 -16.72 18.62 24.37
N ARG A 306 -16.19 19.21 25.46
CA ARG A 306 -14.76 19.56 25.60
C ARG A 306 -14.19 19.08 26.93
N ILE A 307 -12.91 18.76 26.93
CA ILE A 307 -12.08 18.52 28.12
C ILE A 307 -10.93 19.52 28.05
N GLY A 308 -10.87 20.44 29.03
CA GLY A 308 -9.86 21.50 29.05
C GLY A 308 -9.83 22.37 27.77
N GLY A 309 -10.99 22.60 27.14
CA GLY A 309 -11.12 23.40 25.92
C GLY A 309 -10.95 22.58 24.61
N VAL A 310 -10.47 21.32 24.65
CA VAL A 310 -10.24 20.44 23.51
C VAL A 310 -11.45 19.53 23.31
N ASN A 311 -12.01 19.45 22.12
CA ASN A 311 -13.04 18.45 21.75
C ASN A 311 -12.41 17.18 21.17
N ILE A 312 -13.20 16.13 20.98
CA ILE A 312 -12.69 14.84 20.49
C ILE A 312 -12.12 14.91 19.06
N ALA A 313 -12.65 15.79 18.21
CA ALA A 313 -12.12 15.99 16.86
C ALA A 313 -10.76 16.71 16.90
N ASP A 314 -10.65 17.76 17.74
CA ASP A 314 -9.39 18.47 17.98
C ASP A 314 -8.32 17.48 18.48
N ALA A 315 -8.68 16.63 19.46
CA ALA A 315 -7.78 15.61 20.02
C ALA A 315 -7.35 14.58 18.96
N ALA A 316 -8.29 14.12 18.10
CA ALA A 316 -7.98 13.17 17.06
C ALA A 316 -7.11 13.75 15.92
N ALA A 317 -7.19 15.06 15.69
CA ALA A 317 -6.40 15.79 14.69
C ALA A 317 -4.99 16.17 15.16
N MET A 318 -4.73 16.13 16.49
CA MET A 318 -3.39 16.38 17.04
C MET A 318 -2.39 15.35 16.51
N GLN A 319 -1.13 15.75 16.33
CA GLN A 319 -0.06 14.77 16.25
C GLN A 319 -0.04 13.92 17.52
N ILE A 320 0.21 12.62 17.38
CA ILE A 320 0.18 11.68 18.52
C ILE A 320 1.13 12.11 19.63
N THR A 321 2.26 12.73 19.29
CA THR A 321 3.19 13.32 20.29
C THR A 321 2.50 14.39 21.14
N ASP A 322 1.70 15.28 20.53
CA ASP A 322 0.98 16.33 21.22
C ASP A 322 -0.21 15.78 22.00
N LEU A 323 -0.91 14.82 21.39
CA LEU A 323 -2.01 14.12 22.05
C LEU A 323 -1.51 13.40 23.32
N ALA A 324 -0.33 12.76 23.27
CA ALA A 324 0.29 12.14 24.44
C ALA A 324 0.60 13.17 25.54
N ALA A 325 1.09 14.34 25.16
CA ALA A 325 1.34 15.43 26.11
C ALA A 325 0.03 15.96 26.73
N TRP A 326 -1.01 16.15 25.90
CA TRP A 326 -2.32 16.58 26.37
C TRP A 326 -2.97 15.53 27.31
N VAL A 327 -2.92 14.24 26.97
CA VAL A 327 -3.46 13.15 27.82
C VAL A 327 -2.73 13.13 29.19
N ARG A 328 -1.41 13.40 29.24
CA ARG A 328 -0.64 13.48 30.48
C ARG A 328 -1.07 14.66 31.35
N SER A 329 -1.63 15.72 30.79
CA SER A 329 -2.10 16.89 31.54
C SER A 329 -3.47 16.68 32.21
N ILE A 330 -4.17 15.56 31.89
CA ILE A 330 -5.47 15.24 32.49
C ILE A 330 -5.21 14.53 33.85
N ASP A 331 -5.55 15.17 34.93
CA ASP A 331 -5.42 14.61 36.28
C ASP A 331 -6.82 14.45 36.91
N ASP A 332 -7.44 13.29 36.66
CA ASP A 332 -8.74 12.92 37.23
C ASP A 332 -8.72 11.44 37.68
N PRO A 333 -8.83 11.20 39.02
CA PRO A 333 -8.77 9.85 39.57
C PRO A 333 -9.86 8.89 39.04
N SER A 334 -11.00 9.42 38.61
CA SER A 334 -12.14 8.61 38.13
C SER A 334 -11.85 7.89 36.83
N VAL A 335 -10.89 8.33 36.05
CA VAL A 335 -10.48 7.78 34.74
C VAL A 335 -8.99 7.37 34.72
N ALA A 336 -8.31 7.34 35.85
CA ALA A 336 -6.88 7.05 35.94
C ALA A 336 -6.46 5.73 35.22
N PRO A 337 -7.17 4.58 35.30
CA PRO A 337 -6.82 3.37 34.57
C PRO A 337 -6.96 3.54 33.05
N LEU A 338 -7.96 4.30 32.59
CA LEU A 338 -8.17 4.58 31.17
C LEU A 338 -7.05 5.50 30.62
N ILE A 339 -6.69 6.53 31.40
CA ILE A 339 -5.56 7.43 31.06
C ILE A 339 -4.25 6.63 31.00
N GLY A 340 -4.03 5.70 31.93
CA GLY A 340 -2.87 4.82 31.91
C GLY A 340 -2.74 4.04 30.61
N GLY A 341 -3.78 3.29 30.23
CA GLY A 341 -3.78 2.52 28.99
C GLY A 341 -3.68 3.38 27.72
N LEU A 342 -4.30 4.57 27.74
CA LEU A 342 -4.20 5.52 26.63
C LEU A 342 -2.76 6.06 26.49
N ARG A 343 -2.11 6.42 27.58
CA ARG A 343 -0.71 6.86 27.63
C ARG A 343 0.23 5.79 27.09
N ASP A 344 0.12 4.55 27.60
CA ASP A 344 0.97 3.44 27.17
C ASP A 344 0.86 3.22 25.66
N THR A 345 -0.35 3.30 25.10
CA THR A 345 -0.57 3.14 23.66
C THR A 345 0.00 4.31 22.85
N LEU A 346 -0.18 5.55 23.30
CA LEU A 346 0.37 6.73 22.62
C LEU A 346 1.90 6.77 22.71
N ASP A 347 2.48 6.35 23.84
CA ASP A 347 3.93 6.24 24.02
C ASP A 347 4.52 5.16 23.10
N ALA A 348 3.80 4.06 22.87
CA ALA A 348 4.19 3.04 21.88
C ALA A 348 4.25 3.61 20.46
N PHE A 349 3.29 4.47 20.06
CA PHE A 349 3.34 5.17 18.77
C PHE A 349 4.58 6.06 18.64
N VAL A 350 4.88 6.85 19.69
CA VAL A 350 6.06 7.72 19.69
C VAL A 350 7.35 6.91 19.62
N HIS A 351 7.40 5.81 20.39
CA HIS A 351 8.57 4.92 20.44
C HIS A 351 8.88 4.29 19.06
N ILE A 352 7.83 3.82 18.34
CA ILE A 352 8.02 3.19 17.02
C ILE A 352 8.21 4.20 15.87
N GLY A 353 8.28 5.51 16.18
CA GLY A 353 8.50 6.55 15.19
C GLY A 353 7.25 7.00 14.43
N LEU A 354 6.05 6.79 14.98
CA LEU A 354 4.78 7.21 14.39
C LEU A 354 4.14 8.42 15.13
N GLY A 355 4.89 9.12 15.97
CA GLY A 355 4.41 10.26 16.75
C GLY A 355 3.89 11.45 15.93
N TYR A 356 4.30 11.56 14.67
CA TYR A 356 3.86 12.59 13.73
C TYR A 356 2.49 12.31 13.09
N LEU A 357 1.97 11.09 13.19
CA LEU A 357 0.64 10.77 12.68
C LEU A 357 -0.43 11.42 13.55
N SER A 358 -1.64 11.57 12.99
CA SER A 358 -2.85 11.90 13.72
C SER A 358 -3.82 10.72 13.73
N LEU A 359 -4.69 10.65 14.73
CA LEU A 359 -5.65 9.55 14.86
C LEU A 359 -6.77 9.60 13.82
N ASP A 360 -7.08 10.78 13.29
CA ASP A 360 -8.09 11.00 12.25
C ASP A 360 -7.60 10.66 10.84
N ARG A 361 -6.28 10.48 10.64
CA ARG A 361 -5.70 10.11 9.35
C ARG A 361 -6.31 8.81 8.85
N ALA A 362 -6.83 8.82 7.62
CA ALA A 362 -7.43 7.64 7.00
C ALA A 362 -6.39 6.50 6.86
N SER A 363 -6.73 5.29 7.30
CA SER A 363 -5.80 4.15 7.30
C SER A 363 -5.32 3.77 5.89
N GLY A 364 -6.15 3.97 4.86
CA GLY A 364 -5.79 3.72 3.47
C GLY A 364 -4.76 4.69 2.87
N THR A 365 -4.45 5.80 3.56
CA THR A 365 -3.43 6.78 3.13
C THR A 365 -2.05 6.52 3.72
N LEU A 366 -1.94 5.51 4.58
CA LEU A 366 -0.67 5.13 5.19
C LEU A 366 0.23 4.45 4.15
N SER A 367 1.53 4.76 4.20
CA SER A 367 2.54 3.97 3.48
C SER A 367 2.58 2.53 4.01
N GLY A 368 3.18 1.60 3.26
CA GLY A 368 3.30 0.19 3.69
C GLY A 368 3.96 0.07 5.07
N GLY A 369 5.07 0.78 5.30
CA GLY A 369 5.77 0.78 6.57
C GLY A 369 4.98 1.46 7.71
N GLU A 370 4.25 2.56 7.45
CA GLU A 370 3.36 3.18 8.44
C GLU A 370 2.22 2.23 8.83
N ALA A 371 1.60 1.56 7.85
CA ALA A 371 0.53 0.60 8.10
C ALA A 371 1.03 -0.60 8.93
N GLN A 372 2.19 -1.15 8.58
CA GLN A 372 2.82 -2.25 9.32
C GLN A 372 3.11 -1.86 10.77
N ARG A 373 3.76 -0.71 11.01
CA ARG A 373 4.04 -0.22 12.37
C ARG A 373 2.76 0.09 13.15
N THR A 374 1.72 0.62 12.49
CA THR A 374 0.42 0.85 13.13
C THR A 374 -0.23 -0.46 13.57
N LYS A 375 -0.09 -1.56 12.80
CA LYS A 375 -0.53 -2.91 13.21
C LYS A 375 0.18 -3.38 14.49
N MET A 376 1.47 -3.05 14.65
CA MET A 376 2.26 -3.45 15.84
C MET A 376 1.76 -2.82 17.14
N ILE A 377 1.21 -1.61 17.10
CA ILE A 377 0.79 -0.85 18.29
C ILE A 377 -0.12 -1.68 19.20
N ARG A 378 -1.08 -2.41 18.63
CA ARG A 378 -2.00 -3.27 19.38
C ARG A 378 -1.28 -4.36 20.19
N HIS A 379 -0.15 -4.83 19.69
CA HIS A 379 0.58 -5.97 20.25
C HIS A 379 1.65 -5.55 21.26
N LEU A 380 2.18 -4.34 21.15
CA LEU A 380 3.18 -3.80 22.09
C LEU A 380 2.62 -3.68 23.51
N GLY A 381 1.37 -3.27 23.64
CA GLY A 381 0.65 -3.18 24.92
C GLY A 381 0.07 -4.52 25.43
N SER A 382 0.17 -5.61 24.64
CA SER A 382 -0.40 -6.91 25.02
C SER A 382 0.37 -7.56 26.17
N SER A 383 -0.37 -8.14 27.10
CA SER A 383 0.17 -8.99 28.19
C SER A 383 0.35 -10.46 27.78
N LEU A 384 0.05 -10.80 26.53
CA LEU A 384 0.24 -12.16 26.02
C LEU A 384 1.73 -12.51 25.93
N THR A 385 2.06 -13.73 26.32
CA THR A 385 3.40 -14.31 26.24
C THR A 385 3.36 -15.63 25.48
N ASP A 386 4.52 -16.14 25.05
CA ASP A 386 4.67 -17.37 24.26
C ASP A 386 3.93 -17.29 22.88
N ILE A 387 3.81 -16.11 22.34
CA ILE A 387 3.26 -15.83 21.01
C ILE A 387 4.41 -15.83 20.00
N THR A 388 4.16 -16.31 18.79
CA THR A 388 5.08 -16.15 17.65
C THR A 388 4.70 -14.92 16.85
N TYR A 389 5.53 -13.89 16.87
CA TYR A 389 5.39 -12.71 16.01
C TYR A 389 6.19 -12.92 14.72
N VAL A 390 5.57 -12.68 13.59
CA VAL A 390 6.19 -12.84 12.27
C VAL A 390 6.16 -11.51 11.53
N PHE A 391 7.35 -10.98 11.20
CA PHE A 391 7.53 -9.69 10.54
C PHE A 391 8.10 -9.86 9.14
N ASP A 392 7.53 -9.12 8.18
CA ASP A 392 8.04 -9.01 6.81
C ASP A 392 8.70 -7.65 6.61
N GLU A 393 10.03 -7.64 6.53
CA GLU A 393 10.86 -6.44 6.34
C GLU A 393 10.41 -5.23 7.19
N PRO A 394 10.37 -5.34 8.53
CA PRO A 394 9.82 -4.29 9.39
C PRO A 394 10.56 -2.96 9.32
N THR A 395 11.75 -2.95 8.73
CA THR A 395 12.56 -1.73 8.55
C THR A 395 12.50 -1.16 7.13
N ALA A 396 11.65 -1.70 6.24
CA ALA A 396 11.45 -1.15 4.90
C ALA A 396 11.03 0.32 4.96
N GLY A 397 11.64 1.18 4.15
CA GLY A 397 11.35 2.62 4.11
C GLY A 397 11.72 3.39 5.38
N LEU A 398 12.50 2.80 6.31
CA LEU A 398 12.95 3.48 7.52
C LEU A 398 14.30 4.14 7.32
N HIS A 399 14.38 5.38 7.80
CA HIS A 399 15.67 6.06 8.00
C HIS A 399 16.53 5.28 9.03
N PRO A 400 17.87 5.25 8.92
CA PRO A 400 18.75 4.55 9.85
C PRO A 400 18.50 4.88 11.33
N HIS A 401 18.12 6.12 11.64
CA HIS A 401 17.71 6.53 12.98
C HIS A 401 16.49 5.76 13.50
N ASP A 402 15.51 5.51 12.65
CA ASP A 402 14.26 4.82 13.03
C ASP A 402 14.45 3.30 13.06
N VAL A 403 15.42 2.75 12.33
CA VAL A 403 15.80 1.32 12.39
C VAL A 403 16.19 0.92 13.80
N GLN A 404 16.95 1.74 14.52
CA GLN A 404 17.31 1.48 15.92
C GLN A 404 16.07 1.30 16.82
N ARG A 405 15.08 2.19 16.71
CA ARG A 405 13.82 2.10 17.47
C ARG A 405 13.04 0.83 17.15
N MET A 406 13.05 0.43 15.87
CA MET A 406 12.45 -0.86 15.47
C MET A 406 13.18 -2.04 16.10
N ASN A 407 14.50 -2.03 16.08
CA ASN A 407 15.33 -3.06 16.71
C ASN A 407 15.04 -3.19 18.21
N ASP A 408 14.91 -2.07 18.93
CA ASP A 408 14.55 -2.07 20.34
C ASP A 408 13.13 -2.63 20.57
N THR A 409 12.20 -2.34 19.66
CA THR A 409 10.84 -2.90 19.69
C THR A 409 10.83 -4.43 19.51
N LEU A 410 11.61 -4.95 18.55
CA LEU A 410 11.75 -6.40 18.32
C LEU A 410 12.35 -7.10 19.54
N ARG A 411 13.40 -6.51 20.15
CA ARG A 411 13.99 -7.01 21.39
C ARG A 411 12.98 -7.01 22.54
N GLN A 412 12.21 -5.91 22.72
CA GLN A 412 11.17 -5.85 23.76
C GLN A 412 10.12 -6.94 23.62
N LEU A 413 9.67 -7.25 22.39
CA LEU A 413 8.72 -8.34 22.14
C LEU A 413 9.34 -9.69 22.53
N ARG A 414 10.60 -9.95 22.15
CA ARG A 414 11.34 -11.16 22.55
C ARG A 414 11.49 -11.24 24.07
N ASP A 415 11.92 -10.16 24.71
CA ASP A 415 12.22 -10.12 26.16
C ASP A 415 10.96 -10.30 27.04
N LYS A 416 9.77 -10.08 26.47
CA LYS A 416 8.49 -10.46 27.07
C LYS A 416 8.22 -11.97 27.04
N GLY A 417 9.13 -12.79 26.50
CA GLY A 417 8.98 -14.24 26.38
C GLY A 417 8.29 -14.70 25.10
N ASN A 418 8.31 -13.91 24.06
CA ASN A 418 7.74 -14.25 22.74
C ASN A 418 8.81 -14.75 21.77
N THR A 419 8.39 -15.54 20.80
CA THR A 419 9.19 -15.92 19.64
C THR A 419 9.03 -14.84 18.57
N VAL A 420 10.14 -14.31 18.05
CA VAL A 420 10.11 -13.23 17.05
C VAL A 420 10.82 -13.71 15.79
N LEU A 421 10.08 -13.87 14.70
CA LEU A 421 10.58 -14.29 13.39
C LEU A 421 10.56 -13.08 12.46
N VAL A 422 11.69 -12.75 11.87
CA VAL A 422 11.84 -11.57 11.03
C VAL A 422 12.43 -11.98 9.69
N VAL A 423 11.73 -11.68 8.59
CA VAL A 423 12.29 -11.75 7.24
C VAL A 423 12.95 -10.40 6.97
N GLU A 424 14.26 -10.35 6.80
CA GLU A 424 15.01 -9.09 6.68
C GLU A 424 16.34 -9.24 5.93
N HIS A 425 16.82 -8.11 5.41
CA HIS A 425 18.08 -8.02 4.65
C HIS A 425 19.06 -7.00 5.23
N LYS A 426 18.61 -6.08 6.10
CA LYS A 426 19.46 -5.02 6.64
C LYS A 426 20.44 -5.56 7.69
N PRO A 427 21.74 -5.23 7.58
CA PRO A 427 22.75 -5.67 8.55
C PRO A 427 22.38 -5.32 9.99
N GLU A 428 21.84 -4.12 10.22
CA GLU A 428 21.47 -3.63 11.53
C GLU A 428 20.41 -4.48 12.25
N VAL A 429 19.57 -5.20 11.49
CA VAL A 429 18.58 -6.14 12.03
C VAL A 429 19.16 -7.54 12.17
N ILE A 430 19.98 -7.97 11.20
CA ILE A 430 20.69 -9.25 11.29
C ILE A 430 21.59 -9.27 12.55
N GLU A 431 22.29 -8.17 12.85
CA GLU A 431 23.21 -8.05 13.98
C GLU A 431 22.54 -8.18 15.35
N ILE A 432 21.22 -7.95 15.46
CA ILE A 432 20.51 -8.12 16.74
C ILE A 432 19.89 -9.50 16.92
N ALA A 433 20.02 -10.40 15.94
CA ALA A 433 19.44 -11.72 15.97
C ALA A 433 20.12 -12.62 17.02
N ASP A 434 19.31 -13.41 17.74
CA ASP A 434 19.81 -14.52 18.56
C ASP A 434 20.11 -15.76 17.69
N HIS A 435 19.41 -15.86 16.54
CA HIS A 435 19.53 -16.96 15.59
C HIS A 435 19.28 -16.45 14.17
N VAL A 436 20.01 -16.99 13.20
CA VAL A 436 19.89 -16.60 11.79
C VAL A 436 19.69 -17.83 10.92
N VAL A 437 18.76 -17.76 9.97
CA VAL A 437 18.56 -18.76 8.93
C VAL A 437 18.75 -18.07 7.57
N ASP A 438 19.80 -18.43 6.85
CA ASP A 438 20.12 -17.87 5.53
C ASP A 438 19.66 -18.82 4.42
N LEU A 439 18.78 -18.35 3.55
CA LEU A 439 18.23 -19.13 2.44
C LEU A 439 18.82 -18.70 1.10
N GLY A 440 19.14 -19.71 0.27
CA GLY A 440 19.75 -19.48 -1.03
C GLY A 440 19.88 -20.76 -1.84
N PRO A 441 20.98 -20.87 -2.62
CA PRO A 441 22.04 -19.87 -2.85
C PRO A 441 21.65 -18.72 -3.77
N ARG A 442 20.54 -18.88 -4.53
CA ARG A 442 20.05 -17.90 -5.52
C ARG A 442 18.52 -17.76 -5.40
N ALA A 443 17.94 -16.95 -6.29
CA ALA A 443 16.50 -16.76 -6.39
C ALA A 443 15.79 -17.86 -7.17
N GLY A 444 14.46 -17.96 -7.01
CA GLY A 444 13.56 -18.83 -7.78
C GLY A 444 13.92 -20.30 -7.67
N ARG A 445 13.92 -21.04 -8.80
CA ARG A 445 14.21 -22.47 -8.84
C ARG A 445 15.62 -22.85 -8.38
N ALA A 446 16.56 -21.92 -8.44
CA ALA A 446 17.95 -22.13 -7.95
C ALA A 446 18.11 -21.83 -6.46
N GLY A 447 17.08 -21.30 -5.80
CA GLY A 447 16.99 -21.06 -4.36
C GLY A 447 16.32 -22.19 -3.60
N GLY A 448 15.72 -21.86 -2.45
CA GLY A 448 14.87 -22.75 -1.66
C GLY A 448 15.59 -23.71 -0.75
N ALA A 449 16.86 -23.52 -0.48
CA ALA A 449 17.65 -24.35 0.45
C ALA A 449 18.28 -23.48 1.54
N ILE A 450 18.41 -24.05 2.76
CA ILE A 450 19.16 -23.39 3.84
C ILE A 450 20.65 -23.45 3.49
N GLN A 451 21.31 -22.30 3.54
CA GLN A 451 22.75 -22.15 3.31
C GLN A 451 23.52 -22.05 4.63
N TYR A 452 22.87 -21.47 5.64
CA TYR A 452 23.41 -21.31 6.97
C TYR A 452 22.29 -21.28 8.01
N GLU A 453 22.55 -21.90 9.17
CA GLU A 453 21.71 -21.85 10.36
C GLU A 453 22.63 -21.74 11.58
N GLY A 454 22.40 -20.73 12.44
CA GLY A 454 23.23 -20.51 13.63
C GLY A 454 23.22 -19.05 14.11
N ASP A 455 24.28 -18.64 14.78
CA ASP A 455 24.44 -17.27 15.29
C ASP A 455 25.01 -16.32 14.22
N VAL A 456 25.00 -15.00 14.52
CA VAL A 456 25.48 -13.96 13.62
C VAL A 456 26.99 -14.06 13.36
N SER A 457 27.78 -14.52 14.35
CA SER A 457 29.23 -14.66 14.21
C SER A 457 29.59 -15.77 13.24
N GLY A 458 28.87 -16.89 13.29
CA GLY A 458 29.01 -17.99 12.35
C GLY A 458 28.56 -17.60 10.93
N LEU A 459 27.46 -16.82 10.78
CA LEU A 459 27.04 -16.27 9.50
C LEU A 459 28.16 -15.40 8.88
N ARG A 460 28.74 -14.50 9.67
CA ARG A 460 29.84 -13.62 9.23
C ARG A 460 31.07 -14.40 8.77
N ALA A 461 31.33 -15.54 9.37
CA ALA A 461 32.44 -16.42 9.00
C ALA A 461 32.11 -17.39 7.86
N SER A 462 30.81 -17.47 7.44
CA SER A 462 30.35 -18.39 6.40
C SER A 462 30.71 -17.88 5.00
N ASP A 463 30.77 -18.79 4.01
CA ASP A 463 30.95 -18.44 2.59
C ASP A 463 29.62 -18.19 1.89
N THR A 464 28.55 -17.91 2.65
CA THR A 464 27.27 -17.54 2.05
C THR A 464 27.32 -16.13 1.45
N LEU A 465 26.41 -15.84 0.52
CA LEU A 465 26.33 -14.50 -0.07
C LEU A 465 26.03 -13.44 1.00
N THR A 466 25.12 -13.75 1.94
CA THR A 466 24.78 -12.85 3.06
C THR A 466 26.00 -12.63 3.96
N GLY A 467 26.72 -13.69 4.34
CA GLY A 467 27.92 -13.58 5.19
C GLY A 467 29.00 -12.68 4.59
N ARG A 468 29.27 -12.85 3.29
CA ARG A 468 30.24 -12.02 2.56
C ARG A 468 29.86 -10.54 2.48
N PHE A 469 28.56 -10.23 2.38
CA PHE A 469 28.08 -8.86 2.22
C PHE A 469 27.66 -8.20 3.55
N LEU A 470 27.61 -8.92 4.66
CA LEU A 470 27.15 -8.39 5.96
C LEU A 470 27.95 -7.17 6.42
N ASP A 471 29.26 -7.20 6.25
CA ASP A 471 30.16 -6.10 6.60
C ASP A 471 30.53 -5.22 5.39
N HIS A 472 29.94 -5.48 4.21
CA HIS A 472 30.18 -4.66 3.03
C HIS A 472 29.62 -3.25 3.20
N ARG A 473 30.43 -2.24 2.92
CA ARG A 473 30.05 -0.84 2.98
C ARG A 473 30.44 -0.15 1.67
N ALA A 474 29.47 0.49 1.05
CA ALA A 474 29.75 1.33 -0.12
C ALA A 474 30.63 2.52 0.28
N ARG A 475 31.55 2.88 -0.59
CA ARG A 475 32.39 4.06 -0.42
C ARG A 475 31.75 5.26 -1.09
N LEU A 476 32.11 6.46 -0.60
CA LEU A 476 31.76 7.68 -1.31
C LEU A 476 32.39 7.68 -2.72
N LYS A 477 31.65 8.19 -3.71
CA LYS A 477 32.23 8.40 -5.05
C LYS A 477 33.44 9.33 -4.96
N PRO A 478 34.58 8.98 -5.62
CA PRO A 478 35.76 9.86 -5.65
C PRO A 478 35.50 11.14 -6.47
N ALA A 479 34.62 11.09 -7.44
CA ALA A 479 34.14 12.23 -8.23
C ALA A 479 32.65 12.07 -8.52
N VAL A 480 31.92 13.14 -8.37
CA VAL A 480 30.49 13.24 -8.72
C VAL A 480 30.35 13.81 -10.12
N ARG A 481 29.25 13.47 -10.81
CA ARG A 481 28.93 14.04 -12.12
C ARG A 481 28.60 15.54 -12.00
N GLU A 482 28.94 16.29 -13.05
CA GLU A 482 28.54 17.70 -13.17
C GLU A 482 27.07 17.79 -13.59
N ARG A 483 26.32 18.66 -12.91
CA ARG A 483 24.93 18.95 -13.25
C ARG A 483 24.83 19.73 -14.55
N THR A 484 23.89 19.34 -15.41
CA THR A 484 23.65 19.99 -16.73
C THR A 484 22.60 21.10 -16.64
N GLY A 485 21.89 21.22 -15.53
CA GLY A 485 20.84 22.17 -15.26
C GLY A 485 20.15 21.87 -13.96
N ALA A 486 18.97 22.43 -13.73
CA ALA A 486 18.13 22.12 -12.57
C ALA A 486 16.64 22.33 -12.87
N ILE A 487 15.77 21.58 -12.18
CA ILE A 487 14.32 21.78 -12.11
C ILE A 487 14.04 22.58 -10.84
N PRO A 488 13.56 23.84 -10.94
CA PRO A 488 13.25 24.63 -9.77
C PRO A 488 11.92 24.21 -9.16
N ILE A 489 11.91 23.84 -7.88
CA ILE A 489 10.72 23.72 -7.04
C ILE A 489 10.66 25.00 -6.20
N ARG A 490 9.55 25.73 -6.24
CA ARG A 490 9.38 26.99 -5.52
C ARG A 490 8.08 27.02 -4.73
N GLY A 491 8.16 27.49 -3.50
CA GLY A 491 6.99 27.67 -2.63
C GLY A 491 6.24 26.40 -2.29
N ALA A 492 6.89 25.24 -2.27
CA ALA A 492 6.22 23.98 -1.99
C ALA A 492 5.68 23.96 -0.55
N ALA A 493 4.36 23.93 -0.41
CA ALA A 493 3.65 24.03 0.88
C ALA A 493 2.63 22.92 1.09
N GLN A 494 2.69 21.83 0.32
CA GLN A 494 1.75 20.71 0.44
C GLN A 494 2.04 19.91 1.74
N HIS A 495 0.97 19.48 2.40
CA HIS A 495 1.02 18.69 3.64
C HIS A 495 1.84 19.41 4.74
N ASN A 496 3.00 18.88 5.10
CA ASN A 496 3.89 19.43 6.13
C ASN A 496 5.01 20.33 5.60
N LEU A 497 5.10 20.53 4.28
CA LEU A 497 6.13 21.38 3.68
C LEU A 497 5.95 22.84 4.06
N LYS A 498 7.05 23.50 4.39
CA LYS A 498 7.09 24.88 4.90
C LYS A 498 7.60 25.87 3.87
N ASN A 499 6.85 26.00 2.75
CA ASN A 499 7.20 26.92 1.67
C ASN A 499 8.63 26.67 1.13
N VAL A 500 8.90 25.40 0.76
CA VAL A 500 10.24 24.95 0.39
C VAL A 500 10.61 25.42 -1.01
N ASP A 501 11.80 26.02 -1.12
CA ASP A 501 12.49 26.29 -2.38
C ASP A 501 13.70 25.38 -2.47
N VAL A 502 13.83 24.64 -3.58
CA VAL A 502 14.97 23.75 -3.86
C VAL A 502 15.12 23.54 -5.35
N ASP A 503 16.36 23.37 -5.80
CA ASP A 503 16.69 23.06 -7.18
C ASP A 503 17.07 21.58 -7.32
N VAL A 504 16.30 20.80 -8.09
CA VAL A 504 16.62 19.40 -8.38
C VAL A 504 17.58 19.35 -9.58
N PRO A 505 18.84 18.90 -9.38
CA PRO A 505 19.84 18.88 -10.45
C PRO A 505 19.46 17.94 -11.60
N LEU A 506 19.77 18.34 -12.84
CA LEU A 506 19.60 17.54 -14.06
C LEU A 506 20.90 16.82 -14.45
N GLY A 507 20.76 15.65 -15.09
CA GLY A 507 21.87 14.86 -15.62
C GLY A 507 22.73 14.16 -14.57
N VAL A 508 22.22 14.00 -13.36
CA VAL A 508 22.91 13.37 -12.22
C VAL A 508 21.97 12.43 -11.45
N LEU A 509 22.54 11.61 -10.57
CA LEU A 509 21.80 10.82 -9.58
C LEU A 509 21.59 11.66 -8.31
N THR A 510 20.36 12.11 -8.10
CA THR A 510 19.95 12.85 -6.90
C THR A 510 19.23 11.93 -5.92
N VAL A 511 19.66 11.91 -4.67
CA VAL A 511 18.97 11.21 -3.59
C VAL A 511 18.25 12.22 -2.69
N VAL A 512 16.93 12.04 -2.55
CA VAL A 512 16.08 12.80 -1.62
C VAL A 512 15.86 11.94 -0.37
N THR A 513 16.36 12.40 0.76
CA THR A 513 16.40 11.65 2.01
C THR A 513 15.87 12.46 3.19
N GLY A 514 15.93 11.90 4.40
CA GLY A 514 15.45 12.49 5.66
C GLY A 514 14.57 11.51 6.43
N VAL A 515 14.29 11.79 7.70
CA VAL A 515 13.49 10.92 8.57
C VAL A 515 12.08 10.63 8.00
N ALA A 516 11.45 9.55 8.46
CA ALA A 516 10.08 9.23 8.07
C ALA A 516 9.13 10.38 8.42
N GLY A 517 8.24 10.77 7.51
CA GLY A 517 7.33 11.91 7.70
C GLY A 517 7.96 13.31 7.56
N SER A 518 9.20 13.43 7.07
CA SER A 518 9.84 14.76 6.83
C SER A 518 9.30 15.52 5.61
N GLY A 519 8.52 14.87 4.72
CA GLY A 519 7.89 15.52 3.57
C GLY A 519 8.51 15.18 2.20
N LYS A 520 9.40 14.20 2.11
CA LYS A 520 10.08 13.78 0.86
C LYS A 520 9.14 13.52 -0.31
N SER A 521 8.17 12.62 -0.11
CA SER A 521 7.20 12.27 -1.15
C SER A 521 6.31 13.45 -1.52
N SER A 522 5.96 14.31 -0.56
CA SER A 522 5.20 15.55 -0.81
C SER A 522 6.00 16.52 -1.68
N LEU A 523 7.30 16.66 -1.41
CA LEU A 523 8.18 17.54 -2.21
C LEU A 523 8.29 17.05 -3.65
N ILE A 524 8.58 15.77 -3.85
CA ILE A 524 8.88 15.22 -5.17
C ILE A 524 7.61 14.91 -5.95
N HIS A 525 6.69 14.11 -5.40
CA HIS A 525 5.46 13.71 -6.12
C HIS A 525 4.46 14.86 -6.29
N GLY A 526 4.50 15.87 -5.42
CA GLY A 526 3.62 17.03 -5.52
C GLY A 526 4.09 18.10 -6.50
N ASN A 527 5.37 18.12 -6.89
CA ASN A 527 5.93 19.23 -7.67
C ASN A 527 6.64 18.81 -8.97
N LEU A 528 7.28 17.61 -9.03
CA LEU A 528 7.93 17.15 -10.26
C LEU A 528 7.00 16.63 -11.37
N PRO A 529 5.81 16.02 -11.10
CA PRO A 529 4.92 15.53 -12.16
C PRO A 529 4.39 16.60 -13.12
N GLU A 530 4.48 17.86 -12.76
CA GLU A 530 4.09 18.99 -13.64
C GLU A 530 5.14 19.31 -14.70
N VAL A 531 6.32 18.65 -14.64
CA VAL A 531 7.39 18.79 -15.62
C VAL A 531 7.21 17.77 -16.74
N ASP A 532 7.43 18.17 -17.98
CA ASP A 532 7.38 17.28 -19.15
C ASP A 532 8.40 16.12 -19.01
N ASP A 533 8.03 14.93 -19.51
CA ASP A 533 8.87 13.72 -19.54
C ASP A 533 9.27 13.14 -18.15
N VAL A 534 8.52 13.39 -17.09
CA VAL A 534 8.71 12.72 -15.80
C VAL A 534 8.14 11.30 -15.83
N VAL A 535 8.95 10.34 -15.40
CA VAL A 535 8.59 8.92 -15.25
C VAL A 535 8.63 8.54 -13.77
N VAL A 536 7.47 8.40 -13.15
CA VAL A 536 7.37 7.97 -11.74
C VAL A 536 7.29 6.45 -11.65
N VAL A 537 8.19 5.86 -10.88
CA VAL A 537 8.25 4.42 -10.61
C VAL A 537 8.10 4.18 -9.11
N ASP A 538 6.88 3.93 -8.71
CA ASP A 538 6.48 3.69 -7.31
C ASP A 538 6.14 2.22 -7.04
N GLN A 539 5.88 1.90 -5.76
CA GLN A 539 5.50 0.57 -5.30
C GLN A 539 3.99 0.29 -5.41
N SER A 540 3.20 1.18 -6.02
CA SER A 540 1.76 0.99 -6.16
C SER A 540 1.42 -0.32 -6.89
N PRO A 541 0.30 -0.97 -6.57
CA PRO A 541 -0.13 -2.17 -7.29
C PRO A 541 -0.25 -1.93 -8.79
N ILE A 542 0.26 -2.86 -9.59
CA ILE A 542 0.02 -2.86 -11.03
C ILE A 542 -1.45 -3.19 -11.24
N LYS A 543 -2.19 -2.28 -11.89
CA LYS A 543 -3.57 -2.53 -12.26
C LYS A 543 -3.61 -3.67 -13.28
N GLY A 544 -4.10 -4.83 -12.89
CA GLY A 544 -4.20 -6.01 -13.74
C GLY A 544 -5.29 -6.94 -13.24
N SER A 545 -5.74 -7.84 -14.12
CA SER A 545 -6.62 -8.94 -13.75
C SER A 545 -5.80 -10.10 -13.17
N ARG A 546 -6.47 -11.10 -12.59
CA ARG A 546 -5.83 -12.36 -12.15
C ARG A 546 -5.06 -13.09 -13.29
N ARG A 547 -5.31 -12.73 -14.55
CA ARG A 547 -4.65 -13.27 -15.76
C ARG A 547 -3.44 -12.45 -16.18
N SER A 548 -3.15 -11.35 -15.50
CA SER A 548 -2.00 -10.52 -15.84
C SER A 548 -0.71 -11.16 -15.31
N SER A 549 0.28 -11.29 -16.19
CA SER A 549 1.60 -11.87 -15.90
C SER A 549 2.70 -10.91 -16.33
N PRO A 550 3.97 -11.11 -15.91
CA PRO A 550 5.10 -10.36 -16.43
C PRO A 550 5.15 -10.34 -17.95
N ALA A 551 4.91 -11.48 -18.62
CA ALA A 551 4.89 -11.54 -20.09
C ALA A 551 3.79 -10.69 -20.72
N THR A 552 2.57 -10.65 -20.12
CA THR A 552 1.48 -9.81 -20.65
C THR A 552 1.73 -8.33 -20.40
N TYR A 553 2.23 -7.98 -19.22
CA TYR A 553 2.44 -6.59 -18.82
C TYR A 553 3.58 -5.92 -19.60
N THR A 554 4.63 -6.68 -19.92
CA THR A 554 5.80 -6.19 -20.66
C THR A 554 5.65 -6.27 -22.18
N GLY A 555 4.58 -6.91 -22.68
CA GLY A 555 4.38 -7.15 -24.13
C GLY A 555 5.21 -8.32 -24.70
N VAL A 556 5.98 -9.02 -23.87
CA VAL A 556 6.76 -10.21 -24.31
C VAL A 556 5.83 -11.31 -24.84
N LEU A 557 4.64 -11.48 -24.24
CA LEU A 557 3.67 -12.49 -24.66
C LEU A 557 3.24 -12.30 -26.12
N ASP A 558 3.06 -11.07 -26.60
CA ASP A 558 2.64 -10.83 -27.98
C ASP A 558 3.73 -11.25 -28.98
N ALA A 559 5.01 -11.01 -28.64
CA ALA A 559 6.14 -11.48 -29.43
C ALA A 559 6.24 -13.02 -29.44
N VAL A 560 6.04 -13.67 -28.30
CA VAL A 560 6.01 -15.13 -28.15
C VAL A 560 4.88 -15.72 -28.99
N ARG A 561 3.66 -15.20 -28.88
CA ARG A 561 2.49 -15.65 -29.67
C ARG A 561 2.72 -15.54 -31.18
N ALA A 562 3.32 -14.43 -31.61
CA ALA A 562 3.67 -14.24 -33.03
C ALA A 562 4.71 -15.26 -33.49
N ALA A 563 5.71 -15.58 -32.67
CA ALA A 563 6.73 -16.57 -32.97
C ALA A 563 6.13 -18.00 -33.12
N PHE A 564 5.28 -18.41 -32.16
CA PHE A 564 4.57 -19.69 -32.23
C PHE A 564 3.66 -19.79 -33.48
N ALA A 565 2.89 -18.73 -33.72
CA ALA A 565 1.99 -18.68 -34.88
C ALA A 565 2.75 -18.83 -36.18
N LYS A 566 3.90 -18.16 -36.34
CA LYS A 566 4.76 -18.24 -37.51
C LYS A 566 5.39 -19.64 -37.67
N ALA A 567 5.86 -20.23 -36.57
CA ALA A 567 6.51 -21.55 -36.60
C ALA A 567 5.53 -22.66 -37.00
N ASN A 568 4.25 -22.55 -36.63
CA ASN A 568 3.24 -23.60 -36.80
C ASN A 568 2.19 -23.26 -37.87
N GLY A 569 2.25 -22.11 -38.55
CA GLY A 569 1.30 -21.73 -39.60
C GLY A 569 -0.14 -21.50 -39.12
N VAL A 570 -0.32 -21.10 -37.84
CA VAL A 570 -1.64 -20.91 -37.20
C VAL A 570 -1.80 -19.48 -36.70
N LYS A 571 -2.99 -19.13 -36.19
CA LYS A 571 -3.28 -17.79 -35.70
C LYS A 571 -2.63 -17.54 -34.34
N PRO A 572 -2.09 -16.31 -34.03
CA PRO A 572 -1.55 -15.97 -32.74
C PRO A 572 -2.57 -16.04 -31.58
N ALA A 573 -3.87 -15.89 -31.86
CA ALA A 573 -4.95 -15.98 -30.85
C ALA A 573 -5.01 -17.38 -30.20
N LEU A 574 -4.54 -18.42 -30.88
CA LEU A 574 -4.50 -19.77 -30.33
C LEU A 574 -3.52 -19.91 -29.15
N PHE A 575 -2.49 -19.06 -29.08
CA PHE A 575 -1.49 -19.05 -28.02
C PHE A 575 -1.79 -18.01 -26.91
N SER A 576 -3.08 -17.79 -26.64
CA SER A 576 -3.53 -16.89 -25.57
C SER A 576 -4.53 -17.61 -24.66
N ALA A 577 -4.20 -17.68 -23.39
CA ALA A 577 -5.10 -18.15 -22.33
C ALA A 577 -6.36 -17.25 -22.13
N ASN A 578 -6.41 -16.10 -22.81
CA ASN A 578 -7.56 -15.19 -22.79
C ASN A 578 -8.45 -15.25 -24.03
N SER A 579 -8.14 -16.16 -25.00
CA SER A 579 -8.89 -16.28 -26.26
C SER A 579 -9.03 -17.73 -26.71
N GLU A 580 -8.81 -18.02 -27.99
CA GLU A 580 -9.08 -19.32 -28.61
C GLU A 580 -8.31 -20.50 -28.00
N GLY A 581 -7.17 -20.26 -27.36
CA GLY A 581 -6.34 -21.30 -26.72
C GLY A 581 -6.67 -21.59 -25.26
N ALA A 582 -7.67 -20.93 -24.70
CA ALA A 582 -8.01 -21.07 -23.27
C ALA A 582 -8.54 -22.47 -22.94
N CYS A 583 -8.13 -23.04 -21.82
CA CYS A 583 -8.78 -24.20 -21.22
C CYS A 583 -10.26 -23.92 -20.96
N VAL A 584 -11.13 -24.80 -21.42
CA VAL A 584 -12.60 -24.62 -21.32
C VAL A 584 -13.12 -24.67 -19.90
N ALA A 585 -12.48 -25.40 -19.00
CA ALA A 585 -12.88 -25.54 -17.59
C ALA A 585 -12.52 -24.29 -16.77
N CYS A 586 -11.27 -23.87 -16.77
CA CYS A 586 -10.81 -22.71 -15.99
C CYS A 586 -10.82 -21.40 -16.76
N LYS A 587 -11.23 -21.42 -18.02
CA LYS A 587 -11.25 -20.24 -18.92
C LYS A 587 -9.90 -19.51 -18.96
N GLY A 588 -8.80 -20.25 -18.93
CA GLY A 588 -7.44 -19.75 -19.03
C GLY A 588 -6.82 -19.29 -17.72
N LEU A 589 -7.48 -19.49 -16.56
CA LEU A 589 -6.92 -19.12 -15.24
C LEU A 589 -5.88 -20.12 -14.70
N GLY A 590 -5.90 -21.38 -15.19
CA GLY A 590 -5.11 -22.48 -14.60
C GLY A 590 -5.67 -23.01 -13.27
N VAL A 591 -6.56 -22.24 -12.62
CA VAL A 591 -7.22 -22.59 -11.36
C VAL A 591 -8.73 -22.45 -11.48
N ILE A 592 -9.47 -23.27 -10.74
CA ILE A 592 -10.91 -23.13 -10.55
C ILE A 592 -11.12 -22.26 -9.32
N VAL A 593 -11.81 -21.15 -9.53
CA VAL A 593 -12.14 -20.19 -8.47
C VAL A 593 -13.55 -20.47 -7.99
N THR A 594 -13.70 -20.86 -6.75
CA THR A 594 -15.00 -21.10 -6.12
C THR A 594 -15.29 -19.97 -5.13
N GLU A 595 -16.32 -19.17 -5.43
CA GLU A 595 -16.82 -18.14 -4.53
C GLU A 595 -17.84 -18.77 -3.58
N LEU A 596 -17.53 -18.81 -2.30
CA LEU A 596 -18.39 -19.40 -1.28
C LEU A 596 -19.29 -18.35 -0.58
N GLY A 597 -19.84 -17.42 -1.34
CA GLY A 597 -20.74 -16.36 -0.85
C GLY A 597 -20.01 -15.30 -0.05
N PHE A 598 -20.19 -15.27 1.28
CA PHE A 598 -19.50 -14.33 2.17
C PHE A 598 -18.09 -14.77 2.57
N GLN A 599 -17.60 -15.88 2.02
CA GLN A 599 -16.29 -16.46 2.33
C GLN A 599 -15.21 -15.97 1.36
N SER A 600 -13.95 -16.09 1.78
CA SER A 600 -12.79 -15.94 0.91
C SER A 600 -12.88 -16.94 -0.25
N THR A 601 -12.53 -16.48 -1.43
CA THR A 601 -12.44 -17.29 -2.66
C THR A 601 -11.46 -18.45 -2.45
N VAL A 602 -11.88 -19.66 -2.75
CA VAL A 602 -11.01 -20.86 -2.75
C VAL A 602 -10.54 -21.10 -4.19
N GLU A 603 -9.22 -21.22 -4.36
CA GLU A 603 -8.59 -21.53 -5.64
C GLU A 603 -8.06 -22.96 -5.60
N THR A 604 -8.52 -23.80 -6.52
CA THR A 604 -8.02 -25.16 -6.70
C THR A 604 -7.40 -25.30 -8.08
N LEU A 605 -6.34 -26.11 -8.19
CA LEU A 605 -5.71 -26.36 -9.48
C LEU A 605 -6.75 -26.95 -10.46
N CYS A 606 -6.74 -26.46 -11.70
CA CYS A 606 -7.64 -26.98 -12.72
C CYS A 606 -7.15 -28.38 -13.15
N GLU A 607 -7.93 -29.43 -12.85
CA GLU A 607 -7.58 -30.80 -13.17
C GLU A 607 -7.50 -31.05 -14.70
N LEU A 608 -8.27 -30.31 -15.51
CA LEU A 608 -8.30 -30.51 -16.97
C LEU A 608 -7.02 -30.03 -17.68
N CYS A 609 -6.43 -28.92 -17.21
CA CYS A 609 -5.23 -28.35 -17.85
C CYS A 609 -4.00 -28.38 -16.92
N GLU A 610 -4.10 -29.03 -15.77
CA GLU A 610 -3.03 -29.17 -14.78
C GLU A 610 -2.30 -27.86 -14.48
N GLY A 611 -3.08 -26.74 -14.45
CA GLY A 611 -2.55 -25.40 -14.16
C GLY A 611 -2.00 -24.62 -15.35
N SER A 612 -1.87 -25.22 -16.55
CA SER A 612 -1.32 -24.54 -17.73
C SER A 612 -2.20 -23.36 -18.23
N GLY A 613 -3.51 -23.43 -18.01
CA GLY A 613 -4.50 -22.48 -18.53
C GLY A 613 -4.83 -22.66 -20.01
N PHE A 614 -4.17 -23.59 -20.72
CA PHE A 614 -4.37 -23.85 -22.15
C PHE A 614 -5.16 -25.14 -22.38
N ALA A 615 -5.80 -25.24 -23.54
CA ALA A 615 -6.39 -26.47 -24.01
C ALA A 615 -5.29 -27.42 -24.48
N ASP A 616 -5.45 -28.74 -24.28
CA ASP A 616 -4.45 -29.77 -24.63
C ASP A 616 -3.99 -29.71 -26.09
N ALA A 617 -4.93 -29.49 -27.03
CA ALA A 617 -4.61 -29.35 -28.45
C ALA A 617 -3.68 -28.17 -28.77
N VAL A 618 -3.61 -27.15 -27.91
CA VAL A 618 -2.69 -26.02 -28.07
C VAL A 618 -1.28 -26.40 -27.64
N LEU A 619 -1.15 -27.29 -26.66
CA LEU A 619 0.12 -27.75 -26.13
C LEU A 619 0.88 -28.69 -27.10
N GLU A 620 0.21 -29.17 -28.15
CA GLU A 620 0.87 -29.93 -29.22
C GLU A 620 1.74 -29.05 -30.14
N TYR A 621 1.44 -27.75 -30.22
CA TYR A 621 2.23 -26.80 -31.00
C TYR A 621 3.50 -26.40 -30.26
N THR A 622 4.64 -26.48 -30.95
CA THR A 622 5.94 -26.18 -30.34
C THR A 622 6.70 -25.08 -31.08
N LEU A 623 7.55 -24.38 -30.35
CA LEU A 623 8.59 -23.49 -30.85
C LEU A 623 9.92 -24.01 -30.31
N ASP A 624 10.85 -24.39 -31.19
CA ASP A 624 12.15 -25.00 -30.83
C ASP A 624 12.02 -26.12 -29.78
N GLY A 625 10.97 -26.98 -29.96
CA GLY A 625 10.72 -28.15 -29.11
C GLY A 625 10.02 -27.88 -27.78
N LYS A 626 9.56 -26.65 -27.51
CA LYS A 626 8.82 -26.27 -26.28
C LYS A 626 7.42 -25.75 -26.61
N ASN A 627 6.41 -26.16 -25.86
CA ASN A 627 5.06 -25.62 -25.98
C ASN A 627 4.91 -24.29 -25.28
N ILE A 628 3.76 -23.63 -25.48
CA ILE A 628 3.51 -22.27 -24.92
C ILE A 628 3.51 -22.24 -23.38
N ALA A 629 3.00 -23.28 -22.72
CA ALA A 629 2.97 -23.37 -21.27
C ALA A 629 4.39 -23.53 -20.71
N GLU A 630 5.23 -24.35 -21.35
CA GLU A 630 6.64 -24.51 -20.98
C GLU A 630 7.43 -23.20 -21.15
N VAL A 631 7.16 -22.42 -22.22
CA VAL A 631 7.80 -21.11 -22.40
C VAL A 631 7.34 -20.10 -21.36
N LEU A 632 6.06 -20.09 -21.00
CA LEU A 632 5.55 -19.23 -19.93
C LEU A 632 6.04 -19.64 -18.53
N ALA A 633 6.37 -20.91 -18.33
CA ALA A 633 6.96 -21.40 -17.09
C ALA A 633 8.47 -21.13 -16.97
N MET A 634 9.13 -20.64 -18.04
CA MET A 634 10.53 -20.22 -17.98
C MET A 634 10.71 -18.99 -17.08
N SER A 635 11.83 -18.92 -16.38
CA SER A 635 12.33 -17.66 -15.82
C SER A 635 12.71 -16.69 -16.94
N VAL A 636 12.81 -15.41 -16.60
CA VAL A 636 13.27 -14.38 -17.56
C VAL A 636 14.66 -14.71 -18.09
N ASP A 637 15.57 -15.24 -17.24
CA ASP A 637 16.91 -15.67 -17.64
C ASP A 637 16.82 -16.82 -18.67
N GLU A 638 16.04 -17.86 -18.40
CA GLU A 638 15.81 -18.98 -19.31
C GLU A 638 15.18 -18.52 -20.63
N ALA A 639 14.19 -17.62 -20.54
CA ALA A 639 13.51 -17.07 -21.71
C ALA A 639 14.43 -16.17 -22.55
N SER A 640 15.33 -15.42 -21.91
CA SER A 640 16.35 -14.59 -22.59
C SER A 640 17.35 -15.45 -23.38
N ALA A 641 17.70 -16.62 -22.85
CA ALA A 641 18.56 -17.59 -23.54
C ALA A 641 17.81 -18.31 -24.67
N PHE A 642 16.50 -18.55 -24.52
CA PHE A 642 15.67 -19.25 -25.50
C PHE A 642 15.21 -18.35 -26.65
N LEU A 643 14.75 -17.13 -26.36
CA LEU A 643 14.23 -16.16 -27.33
C LEU A 643 15.37 -15.22 -27.79
N THR A 644 16.22 -15.69 -28.68
CA THR A 644 17.43 -14.94 -29.13
C THR A 644 17.14 -13.93 -30.25
N ARG A 645 15.92 -13.87 -30.80
CA ARG A 645 15.55 -13.00 -31.92
C ARG A 645 14.17 -12.37 -31.71
N GLY A 646 13.97 -11.19 -32.27
CA GLY A 646 12.69 -10.48 -32.24
C GLY A 646 12.56 -9.44 -31.12
N PRO A 647 11.39 -8.79 -31.01
CA PRO A 647 11.18 -7.64 -30.11
C PRO A 647 11.24 -8.00 -28.62
N ALA A 648 11.06 -9.26 -28.26
CA ALA A 648 11.13 -9.73 -26.87
C ALA A 648 12.55 -9.60 -26.27
N VAL A 649 13.61 -9.70 -27.10
CA VAL A 649 15.02 -9.75 -26.64
C VAL A 649 15.39 -8.50 -25.83
N ALA A 650 15.06 -7.32 -26.34
CA ALA A 650 15.36 -6.06 -25.66
C ALA A 650 14.59 -5.91 -24.33
N VAL A 651 13.36 -6.41 -24.28
CA VAL A 651 12.53 -6.37 -23.07
C VAL A 651 13.05 -7.33 -22.03
N LEU A 652 13.37 -8.57 -22.44
CA LEU A 652 13.97 -9.57 -21.56
C LEU A 652 15.32 -9.10 -21.00
N GLY A 653 16.17 -8.49 -21.84
CA GLY A 653 17.42 -7.89 -21.40
C GLY A 653 17.21 -6.86 -20.28
N ARG A 654 16.28 -5.91 -20.46
CA ARG A 654 15.96 -4.94 -19.40
C ARG A 654 15.42 -5.58 -18.11
N LEU A 655 14.65 -6.67 -18.22
CA LEU A 655 14.18 -7.41 -17.04
C LEU A 655 15.34 -8.06 -16.29
N VAL A 656 16.36 -8.57 -17.00
CA VAL A 656 17.60 -9.07 -16.39
C VAL A 656 18.37 -7.93 -15.73
N ASP A 657 18.52 -6.79 -16.43
CA ASP A 657 19.26 -5.60 -15.94
C ASP A 657 18.68 -5.06 -14.62
N VAL A 658 17.35 -5.12 -14.45
CA VAL A 658 16.70 -4.73 -13.17
C VAL A 658 16.71 -5.83 -12.10
N GLY A 659 17.41 -6.95 -12.33
CA GLY A 659 17.51 -8.05 -11.37
C GLY A 659 16.25 -8.91 -11.24
N LEU A 660 15.43 -9.00 -12.29
CA LEU A 660 14.22 -9.85 -12.35
C LEU A 660 14.41 -11.13 -13.17
N GLY A 661 15.66 -11.56 -13.39
CA GLY A 661 15.97 -12.76 -14.16
C GLY A 661 15.32 -14.05 -13.65
N TYR A 662 15.03 -14.12 -12.37
CA TYR A 662 14.47 -15.29 -11.70
C TYR A 662 12.94 -15.43 -11.77
N ILE A 663 12.19 -14.33 -12.01
CA ILE A 663 10.72 -14.42 -12.08
C ILE A 663 10.28 -15.19 -13.33
N THR A 664 9.16 -15.92 -13.26
CA THR A 664 8.65 -16.63 -14.43
C THR A 664 7.76 -15.75 -15.30
N LEU A 665 7.80 -15.95 -16.61
CA LEU A 665 7.02 -15.16 -17.57
C LEU A 665 5.51 -15.23 -17.33
N GLY A 666 5.03 -16.38 -16.88
CA GLY A 666 3.60 -16.68 -16.72
C GLY A 666 3.06 -16.48 -15.30
N GLN A 667 3.88 -16.22 -14.26
CA GLN A 667 3.36 -16.06 -12.91
C GLN A 667 2.40 -14.87 -12.80
N SER A 668 1.44 -14.95 -11.89
CA SER A 668 0.49 -13.86 -11.66
C SER A 668 1.21 -12.62 -11.12
N LEU A 669 0.86 -11.42 -11.62
CA LEU A 669 1.40 -10.16 -11.09
C LEU A 669 1.09 -9.93 -9.61
N ASN A 670 0.02 -10.57 -9.09
CA ASN A 670 -0.35 -10.46 -7.68
C ASN A 670 0.62 -11.21 -6.75
N THR A 671 1.39 -12.16 -7.27
CA THR A 671 2.41 -12.90 -6.50
C THR A 671 3.73 -12.16 -6.36
N LEU A 672 3.91 -11.08 -7.12
CA LEU A 672 5.11 -10.26 -7.06
C LEU A 672 5.12 -9.39 -5.79
N SER A 673 6.28 -9.30 -5.15
CA SER A 673 6.53 -8.35 -4.06
C SER A 673 6.43 -6.89 -4.53
N GLY A 674 6.36 -5.93 -3.58
CA GLY A 674 6.36 -4.50 -3.89
C GLY A 674 7.57 -4.08 -4.73
N GLY A 675 8.76 -4.51 -4.32
CA GLY A 675 10.01 -4.22 -5.04
C GLY A 675 10.10 -4.86 -6.43
N GLU A 676 9.62 -6.12 -6.58
CA GLU A 676 9.57 -6.78 -7.90
C GLU A 676 8.63 -6.05 -8.86
N ARG A 677 7.46 -5.62 -8.40
CA ARG A 677 6.52 -4.80 -9.20
C ARG A 677 7.14 -3.48 -9.63
N GLN A 678 7.86 -2.82 -8.74
CA GLN A 678 8.55 -1.56 -9.04
C GLN A 678 9.63 -1.75 -10.09
N ARG A 679 10.48 -2.77 -9.95
CA ARG A 679 11.51 -3.10 -10.94
C ARG A 679 10.92 -3.49 -12.30
N LEU A 680 9.77 -4.18 -12.30
CA LEU A 680 9.04 -4.51 -13.53
C LEU A 680 8.55 -3.25 -14.25
N LYS A 681 8.02 -2.24 -13.52
CA LYS A 681 7.65 -0.93 -14.08
C LYS A 681 8.88 -0.20 -14.63
N LEU A 682 9.98 -0.22 -13.90
CA LEU A 682 11.23 0.40 -14.33
C LEU A 682 11.73 -0.19 -15.66
N ALA A 683 11.79 -1.52 -15.78
CA ALA A 683 12.23 -2.21 -17.01
C ALA A 683 11.46 -1.78 -18.27
N ILE A 684 10.15 -1.50 -18.13
CA ILE A 684 9.33 -1.01 -19.24
C ILE A 684 9.66 0.45 -19.56
N SER A 685 9.86 1.27 -18.54
CA SER A 685 10.06 2.71 -18.67
C SER A 685 11.46 3.07 -19.21
N MET A 686 12.47 2.22 -19.02
CA MET A 686 13.87 2.43 -19.43
C MET A 686 14.08 2.68 -20.94
N ALA A 687 13.07 2.48 -21.77
CA ALA A 687 13.15 2.76 -23.21
C ALA A 687 13.13 4.26 -23.56
N LYS A 688 12.75 5.14 -22.64
CA LYS A 688 12.72 6.60 -22.83
C LYS A 688 14.11 7.20 -22.65
N LYS A 689 14.46 8.20 -23.48
CA LYS A 689 15.71 8.97 -23.35
C LYS A 689 15.38 10.43 -23.01
N GLY A 690 16.27 11.05 -22.23
CA GLY A 690 16.10 12.46 -21.79
C GLY A 690 15.03 12.65 -20.71
N ALA A 691 14.55 11.54 -20.10
CA ALA A 691 13.51 11.56 -19.10
C ALA A 691 14.07 11.85 -17.69
N VAL A 692 13.19 12.35 -16.83
CA VAL A 692 13.43 12.44 -15.39
C VAL A 692 12.78 11.22 -14.71
N TYR A 693 13.60 10.29 -14.26
CA TYR A 693 13.14 9.12 -13.53
C TYR A 693 13.02 9.44 -12.05
N VAL A 694 11.84 9.24 -11.48
CA VAL A 694 11.59 9.33 -10.03
C VAL A 694 11.32 7.94 -9.49
N LEU A 695 12.21 7.46 -8.62
CA LEU A 695 12.09 6.15 -7.98
C LEU A 695 11.83 6.32 -6.48
N ASP A 696 10.82 5.63 -5.97
CA ASP A 696 10.45 5.68 -4.55
C ASP A 696 10.89 4.38 -3.84
N GLU A 697 11.90 4.46 -2.98
CA GLU A 697 12.50 3.37 -2.22
C GLU A 697 12.85 2.12 -3.07
N PRO A 698 13.67 2.25 -4.13
CA PRO A 698 13.95 1.14 -5.04
C PRO A 698 14.77 0.00 -4.42
N THR A 699 15.35 0.18 -3.24
CA THR A 699 16.10 -0.88 -2.52
C THR A 699 15.20 -1.78 -1.66
N THR A 700 13.90 -1.48 -1.52
CA THR A 700 12.97 -2.29 -0.73
C THR A 700 12.92 -3.74 -1.23
N GLY A 701 13.12 -4.71 -0.33
CA GLY A 701 13.13 -6.14 -0.64
C GLY A 701 14.38 -6.64 -1.37
N LEU A 702 15.42 -5.81 -1.51
CA LEU A 702 16.70 -6.21 -2.10
C LEU A 702 17.66 -6.76 -1.05
N HIS A 703 18.28 -7.88 -1.38
CA HIS A 703 19.44 -8.35 -0.64
C HIS A 703 20.64 -7.41 -0.84
N LEU A 704 21.56 -7.39 0.12
CA LEU A 704 22.73 -6.53 0.11
C LEU A 704 23.54 -6.61 -1.20
N ALA A 705 23.71 -7.83 -1.75
CA ALA A 705 24.41 -8.04 -3.01
C ALA A 705 23.68 -7.46 -4.24
N ASP A 706 22.35 -7.35 -4.18
CA ASP A 706 21.54 -6.86 -5.30
C ASP A 706 21.53 -5.33 -5.36
N VAL A 707 21.91 -4.66 -4.26
CA VAL A 707 22.02 -3.19 -4.20
C VAL A 707 23.09 -2.67 -5.16
N ASP A 708 24.24 -3.35 -5.24
CA ASP A 708 25.31 -2.97 -6.17
C ASP A 708 24.85 -3.04 -7.64
N THR A 709 24.05 -4.05 -7.98
CA THR A 709 23.45 -4.19 -9.32
C THR A 709 22.49 -3.03 -9.60
N LEU A 710 21.67 -2.65 -8.62
CA LEU A 710 20.78 -1.49 -8.74
C LEU A 710 21.57 -0.19 -8.93
N LEU A 711 22.65 0.02 -8.17
CA LEU A 711 23.50 1.21 -8.31
C LEU A 711 24.13 1.31 -9.71
N ALA A 712 24.64 0.21 -10.25
CA ALA A 712 25.15 0.16 -11.62
C ALA A 712 24.06 0.48 -12.67
N LEU A 713 22.84 0.01 -12.45
CA LEU A 713 21.70 0.34 -13.30
C LEU A 713 21.36 1.84 -13.25
N LEU A 714 21.29 2.45 -12.05
CA LEU A 714 21.03 3.87 -11.89
C LEU A 714 22.11 4.72 -12.58
N ASP A 715 23.37 4.32 -12.45
CA ASP A 715 24.47 4.95 -13.18
C ASP A 715 24.29 4.86 -14.69
N SER A 716 23.91 3.69 -15.22
CA SER A 716 23.67 3.49 -16.65
C SER A 716 22.56 4.38 -17.21
N LEU A 717 21.50 4.61 -16.41
CA LEU A 717 20.42 5.53 -16.78
C LEU A 717 20.91 6.97 -16.88
N VAL A 718 21.73 7.42 -15.92
CA VAL A 718 22.31 8.77 -15.93
C VAL A 718 23.29 8.92 -17.10
N ASP A 719 24.16 7.93 -17.32
CA ASP A 719 25.14 7.94 -18.41
C ASP A 719 24.48 7.89 -19.79
N ALA A 720 23.25 7.39 -19.87
CA ALA A 720 22.43 7.47 -21.09
C ALA A 720 21.80 8.87 -21.33
N GLY A 721 22.08 9.86 -20.48
CA GLY A 721 21.62 11.24 -20.60
C GLY A 721 20.28 11.52 -19.89
N ASN A 722 19.87 10.68 -18.96
CA ASN A 722 18.68 10.91 -18.15
C ASN A 722 19.03 11.59 -16.81
N THR A 723 18.01 12.08 -16.13
CA THR A 723 18.06 12.52 -14.74
C THR A 723 17.43 11.45 -13.86
N VAL A 724 18.07 11.09 -12.76
CA VAL A 724 17.54 10.08 -11.83
C VAL A 724 17.39 10.70 -10.45
N VAL A 725 16.16 10.75 -9.95
CA VAL A 725 15.79 11.20 -8.61
C VAL A 725 15.30 10.01 -7.81
N VAL A 726 15.94 9.72 -6.69
CA VAL A 726 15.62 8.57 -5.84
C VAL A 726 15.20 9.06 -4.46
N ILE A 727 14.00 8.73 -4.02
CA ILE A 727 13.60 8.91 -2.62
C ILE A 727 14.09 7.68 -1.87
N GLU A 728 15.07 7.84 -0.98
CA GLU A 728 15.76 6.70 -0.40
C GLU A 728 16.32 6.96 1.01
N HIS A 729 16.45 5.86 1.77
CA HIS A 729 17.05 5.83 3.10
C HIS A 729 18.27 4.88 3.19
N HIS A 730 18.54 4.11 2.13
CA HIS A 730 19.62 3.14 2.11
C HIS A 730 20.98 3.86 2.00
N GLN A 731 21.86 3.62 2.98
CA GLN A 731 23.13 4.34 3.11
C GLN A 731 24.07 4.13 1.91
N ALA A 732 24.06 2.93 1.29
CA ALA A 732 24.86 2.69 0.09
C ALA A 732 24.42 3.55 -1.09
N VAL A 733 23.09 3.75 -1.27
CA VAL A 733 22.56 4.63 -2.33
C VAL A 733 22.90 6.08 -2.06
N MET A 734 22.80 6.53 -0.80
CA MET A 734 23.21 7.88 -0.42
C MET A 734 24.72 8.10 -0.64
N ALA A 735 25.57 7.14 -0.26
CA ALA A 735 27.03 7.22 -0.48
C ALA A 735 27.40 7.27 -1.97
N HIS A 736 26.58 6.63 -2.82
CA HIS A 736 26.79 6.51 -4.26
C HIS A 736 26.19 7.67 -5.06
N ALA A 737 25.37 8.53 -4.46
CA ALA A 737 24.72 9.65 -5.13
C ALA A 737 25.71 10.68 -5.67
N ASP A 738 25.29 11.45 -6.66
CA ASP A 738 26.00 12.64 -7.10
C ASP A 738 25.54 13.89 -6.31
N TRP A 739 24.27 13.91 -5.89
CA TRP A 739 23.67 15.00 -5.11
C TRP A 739 22.68 14.47 -4.07
N ILE A 740 22.62 15.10 -2.91
CA ILE A 740 21.69 14.78 -1.84
C ILE A 740 20.84 16.02 -1.52
N ILE A 741 19.55 15.81 -1.33
CA ILE A 741 18.59 16.75 -0.75
C ILE A 741 18.04 16.09 0.52
N ASP A 742 18.40 16.62 1.69
CA ASP A 742 17.99 16.09 3.00
C ASP A 742 16.88 16.94 3.60
N LEU A 743 15.73 16.31 3.91
CA LEU A 743 14.58 16.96 4.52
C LEU A 743 14.49 16.64 6.02
N GLY A 744 14.20 17.67 6.80
CA GLY A 744 14.12 17.54 8.25
C GLY A 744 13.62 18.82 8.91
N PRO A 745 14.10 19.11 10.14
CA PRO A 745 14.98 18.26 10.98
C PRO A 745 14.26 17.04 11.58
N GLY A 746 12.92 17.09 11.70
CA GLY A 746 12.08 16.06 12.29
C GLY A 746 10.98 15.57 11.35
N ALA A 747 9.93 15.00 11.92
CA ALA A 747 8.75 14.47 11.22
C ALA A 747 7.52 15.36 11.43
N GLY A 748 6.53 15.28 10.53
CA GLY A 748 5.29 16.03 10.63
C GLY A 748 5.55 17.55 10.68
N ARG A 749 4.97 18.27 11.67
CA ARG A 749 5.14 19.71 11.80
C ARG A 749 6.58 20.14 12.12
N ASP A 750 7.40 19.25 12.68
CA ASP A 750 8.81 19.53 13.00
C ASP A 750 9.73 19.26 11.80
N GLY A 751 9.17 18.72 10.71
CA GLY A 751 9.82 18.52 9.42
C GLY A 751 9.45 19.58 8.38
N GLY A 752 9.54 19.21 7.12
CA GLY A 752 9.04 20.00 5.99
C GLY A 752 9.97 21.12 5.54
N THR A 753 11.27 21.05 5.86
CA THR A 753 12.28 21.99 5.36
C THR A 753 13.46 21.20 4.77
N VAL A 754 14.19 21.79 3.82
CA VAL A 754 15.49 21.28 3.38
C VAL A 754 16.52 21.68 4.42
N VAL A 755 17.17 20.69 5.02
CA VAL A 755 18.20 20.90 6.06
C VAL A 755 19.62 20.78 5.51
N PHE A 756 19.76 20.16 4.33
CA PHE A 756 21.02 20.09 3.61
C PHE A 756 20.74 19.86 2.10
N GLU A 757 21.53 20.47 1.25
CA GLU A 757 21.69 20.11 -0.16
C GLU A 757 23.16 20.17 -0.58
N GLY A 758 23.62 19.17 -1.33
CA GLY A 758 25.02 19.09 -1.72
C GLY A 758 25.46 17.67 -2.07
N THR A 759 26.79 17.49 -2.20
CA THR A 759 27.38 16.17 -2.46
C THR A 759 27.36 15.30 -1.20
N PRO A 760 27.37 13.95 -1.33
CA PRO A 760 27.51 13.05 -0.18
C PRO A 760 28.74 13.34 0.67
N ALA A 761 29.88 13.67 0.05
CA ALA A 761 31.10 14.03 0.76
C ALA A 761 30.94 15.29 1.61
N ALA A 762 30.22 16.31 1.11
CA ALA A 762 29.91 17.52 1.88
C ALA A 762 28.97 17.23 3.05
N LEU A 763 27.96 16.35 2.87
CA LEU A 763 27.06 15.95 3.95
C LEU A 763 27.80 15.22 5.08
N VAL A 764 28.70 14.29 4.73
CA VAL A 764 29.54 13.56 5.69
C VAL A 764 30.47 14.52 6.44
N ALA A 765 31.12 15.46 5.74
CA ALA A 765 32.02 16.42 6.34
C ALA A 765 31.28 17.40 7.29
N ALA A 766 30.07 17.80 6.96
CA ALA A 766 29.26 18.67 7.80
C ALA A 766 28.70 17.94 9.04
N ALA A 767 28.26 16.68 8.90
CA ALA A 767 27.62 15.84 9.91
C ALA A 767 26.60 16.59 10.80
N SER A 768 25.89 17.58 10.21
CA SER A 768 25.00 18.52 10.91
C SER A 768 23.55 18.06 10.94
N THR A 769 23.23 16.95 10.27
CA THR A 769 21.90 16.37 10.22
C THR A 769 21.94 14.92 10.68
N LEU A 770 20.79 14.36 11.09
CA LEU A 770 20.70 12.94 11.43
C LEU A 770 21.18 12.04 10.29
N THR A 771 20.83 12.40 9.05
CA THR A 771 21.30 11.69 7.84
C THR A 771 22.82 11.76 7.71
N GLY A 772 23.41 12.93 7.89
CA GLY A 772 24.86 13.15 7.82
C GLY A 772 25.62 12.35 8.86
N GLU A 773 25.16 12.35 10.12
CA GLU A 773 25.75 11.57 11.21
C GLU A 773 25.73 10.05 10.94
N HIS A 774 24.61 9.53 10.43
CA HIS A 774 24.47 8.11 10.10
C HIS A 774 25.32 7.73 8.89
N LEU A 775 25.35 8.58 7.86
CA LEU A 775 26.15 8.33 6.67
C LEU A 775 27.65 8.37 6.98
N ALA A 776 28.12 9.32 7.81
CA ALA A 776 29.50 9.40 8.26
C ALA A 776 29.92 8.10 8.97
N ARG A 777 29.12 7.61 9.92
CA ARG A 777 29.38 6.32 10.58
C ARG A 777 29.43 5.15 9.59
N TYR A 778 28.55 5.13 8.60
CA TYR A 778 28.46 4.07 7.61
C TYR A 778 29.69 3.99 6.73
N VAL A 779 30.22 5.12 6.27
CA VAL A 779 31.44 5.17 5.42
C VAL A 779 32.76 5.14 6.22
N GLY A 780 32.66 5.14 7.56
CA GLY A 780 33.81 5.10 8.44
C GLY A 780 34.61 6.42 8.51
N ALA A 781 33.92 7.57 8.38
CA ALA A 781 34.52 8.91 8.43
C ALA A 781 34.39 9.53 9.83
#